data_e8ebf5afca1ee783137cff5979517394
#
_entry.id   e8ebf5afca1ee783137cff5979517394
#
_cell.length_a   1.000
_cell.length_b   1.000
_cell.length_c   1.000
_cell.angle_alpha   90.00
_cell.angle_beta   90.00
_cell.angle_gamma   90.00
#
_symmetry.space_group_name_H-M   'P 1'
#
loop_
_entity.id
_entity.type
_entity.pdbx_description
1 polymer ?
#
loop_
_entity_poly.entity_id
_entity_poly.type
_entity_poly.pdbx_seq_one_letter_code
_entity_poly.pdbx_strand_id
1 'polypeptide(L)'
;MKNTLKATTLETKLPLLAVEHGCIISKDADITVAFKVELPELFTVTSQEYEAMHGAWCKAIKVLPHFSVVHKQDWFVSETYKPELQKDDLSFLDRSFERHFNERPYLAHECYLFLTKTTKERARQQSNFSTLCRGRLTPKELNPETVVKFMESVEQFERIINDTGYIKLRRLSDDELVGTEKESGLIEKYMSLSLDKVTCLEDMDLSAQQMRIGDKMLCLHTLSDTEDLPGKVSTDNRYERLSTDRSDCRLSFASPVGLLLPCNHIYNQYILIDDHDENLAKFEKTARNMNSLSRYSRSNAINREWIDRYLNEAHSFGLTSVRAHFNVMAWSDDSEELRRIKSDVGGQLATMGCMPRHNTIDCPTLFWAGMPGNEADFPAEESFYTFIEPATCFFTAETNYRSSLSPFGIKMVDRLTGKPLYLDISDEPMKRGVTTNRNKFILGPSGSGKSFFTNHLVRQYYEQNTHILLIDTGNSYEGLCNLIHNRTHGEDGIYYTYSEEKPISFNPFWTDDGVFDVEKKDSIKTLLMTLWKSEDDKVTKTESGELGSALSMFLDKMRVDKNIVPCFNSFYEFMRDEYRAEMTQRPIPIYKQDFDIDNFLTTLRQYYHGGRFDFLLNSKENIDLLNKRFVVFEIDQIKENRELFPIVTIIIMEAFINKMRRLKGIRKMIIVEEAWKALSTANMAEYLKYLFKTVRKYFGEAVVVTQEVDDIISSPIVKETIINNSDCKILLDQRKYMNRFDQIQDLLGLTDKEKSQILSINMANNPNRLYKEVWIGLGGTQSAVYATEVSKEEYYCYTTEESEKIRVLDMAAKLGGDTEAAIKRIANE
;
A
#
# COMPACT_ATOMS: atom_id res chain seq x y z
N MET A 1 60.29 5.22 4.88
CA MET A 1 60.14 3.76 4.79
C MET A 1 58.84 3.52 4.03
N LYS A 2 58.93 2.90 2.84
CA LYS A 2 57.72 2.43 2.12
C LYS A 2 57.13 1.29 2.98
N ASN A 3 56.01 1.50 3.66
CA ASN A 3 55.25 0.44 4.25
C ASN A 3 54.70 -0.39 3.06
N THR A 4 55.39 -1.45 2.70
CA THR A 4 54.78 -2.49 1.85
C THR A 4 53.66 -3.12 2.67
N LEU A 5 52.42 -2.79 2.33
CA LEU A 5 51.25 -3.48 2.79
C LEU A 5 51.42 -4.98 2.53
N LYS A 6 51.51 -5.78 3.62
CA LYS A 6 51.57 -7.22 3.48
C LYS A 6 50.18 -7.71 3.23
N ALA A 7 49.86 -7.99 1.96
CA ALA A 7 48.61 -8.65 1.60
C ALA A 7 48.53 -10.01 2.29
N THR A 8 47.38 -10.30 2.92
CA THR A 8 47.06 -11.60 3.52
C THR A 8 45.82 -12.14 2.84
N THR A 9 45.69 -13.45 2.73
CA THR A 9 44.52 -14.06 2.14
C THR A 9 43.31 -13.91 3.11
N LEU A 10 42.10 -13.67 2.57
CA LEU A 10 40.85 -13.56 3.33
C LEU A 10 40.62 -14.79 4.21
N GLU A 11 40.94 -15.97 3.72
CA GLU A 11 40.82 -17.26 4.43
C GLU A 11 41.52 -17.26 5.81
N THR A 12 42.67 -16.58 5.92
CA THR A 12 43.41 -16.48 7.18
C THR A 12 42.80 -15.45 8.14
N LYS A 13 41.98 -14.52 7.63
CA LYS A 13 41.35 -13.44 8.42
C LYS A 13 39.89 -13.70 8.74
N LEU A 14 39.22 -14.59 8.00
CA LEU A 14 37.82 -14.90 8.21
C LEU A 14 37.63 -15.49 9.63
N PRO A 15 36.79 -14.86 10.50
CA PRO A 15 36.62 -15.29 11.88
C PRO A 15 35.68 -16.51 12.03
N LEU A 16 35.04 -16.94 10.95
CA LEU A 16 34.07 -18.02 10.95
C LEU A 16 34.75 -19.39 10.79
N LEU A 17 34.21 -20.39 11.52
CA LEU A 17 34.68 -21.77 11.46
C LEU A 17 33.78 -22.62 10.56
N ALA A 18 32.46 -22.57 10.78
CA ALA A 18 31.47 -23.38 10.06
C ALA A 18 30.10 -22.71 10.07
N VAL A 19 29.26 -23.09 9.11
CA VAL A 19 27.83 -22.83 9.09
C VAL A 19 27.12 -24.16 8.95
N GLU A 20 26.39 -24.58 9.98
CA GLU A 20 25.72 -25.87 10.04
C GLU A 20 24.43 -25.77 10.84
N HIS A 21 23.39 -26.45 10.39
CA HIS A 21 22.09 -26.52 11.05
C HIS A 21 21.41 -25.16 11.33
N GLY A 22 21.57 -24.19 10.44
CA GLY A 22 21.05 -22.83 10.59
C GLY A 22 21.78 -21.97 11.61
N CYS A 23 22.98 -22.41 12.02
CA CYS A 23 23.84 -21.69 12.97
C CYS A 23 25.20 -21.36 12.33
N ILE A 24 25.71 -20.18 12.64
CA ILE A 24 27.09 -19.78 12.33
C ILE A 24 27.95 -19.99 13.56
N ILE A 25 29.06 -20.67 13.42
CA ILE A 25 30.01 -20.95 14.49
C ILE A 25 31.30 -20.15 14.22
N SER A 26 31.68 -19.29 15.14
CA SER A 26 32.93 -18.55 15.04
C SER A 26 34.14 -19.39 15.42
N LYS A 27 35.36 -18.94 15.06
CA LYS A 27 36.61 -19.57 15.46
C LYS A 27 36.88 -19.49 17.00
N ASP A 28 36.10 -18.66 17.67
CA ASP A 28 36.15 -18.52 19.13
C ASP A 28 34.98 -19.20 19.87
N ALA A 29 34.26 -20.09 19.18
CA ALA A 29 33.15 -20.85 19.72
C ALA A 29 31.89 -20.02 20.02
N ASP A 30 31.74 -18.83 19.45
CA ASP A 30 30.47 -18.13 19.50
C ASP A 30 29.47 -18.81 18.57
N ILE A 31 28.21 -18.85 18.98
CA ILE A 31 27.14 -19.48 18.19
C ILE A 31 26.12 -18.39 17.85
N THR A 32 25.87 -18.20 16.57
CA THR A 32 24.93 -17.20 16.07
C THR A 32 23.79 -17.86 15.31
N VAL A 33 22.55 -17.46 15.63
CA VAL A 33 21.35 -17.75 14.85
C VAL A 33 20.93 -16.46 14.11
N ALA A 34 20.74 -16.59 12.81
CA ALA A 34 20.42 -15.46 11.93
C ALA A 34 18.97 -15.51 11.45
N PHE A 35 18.33 -14.36 11.42
CA PHE A 35 16.96 -14.19 10.95
C PHE A 35 16.88 -13.11 9.88
N LYS A 36 15.99 -13.33 8.89
CA LYS A 36 15.43 -12.23 8.09
C LYS A 36 14.25 -11.63 8.86
N VAL A 37 14.20 -10.31 8.93
CA VAL A 37 13.17 -9.57 9.66
C VAL A 37 12.24 -8.88 8.67
N GLU A 38 10.95 -9.19 8.75
CA GLU A 38 9.92 -8.48 8.00
C GLU A 38 9.30 -7.43 8.91
N LEU A 39 9.49 -6.15 8.56
CA LEU A 39 8.96 -4.98 9.28
C LEU A 39 7.67 -4.48 8.61
N PRO A 40 6.81 -3.73 9.31
CA PRO A 40 5.68 -3.02 8.70
C PRO A 40 6.16 -1.94 7.72
N GLU A 41 5.29 -1.58 6.79
CA GLU A 41 5.60 -0.58 5.79
C GLU A 41 5.57 0.84 6.36
N LEU A 42 6.38 1.72 5.77
CA LEU A 42 6.52 3.11 6.20
C LEU A 42 5.16 3.85 6.19
N PHE A 43 4.89 4.68 7.18
CA PHE A 43 3.65 5.45 7.38
C PHE A 43 2.38 4.62 7.60
N THR A 44 2.49 3.32 7.87
CA THR A 44 1.32 2.46 8.12
C THR A 44 1.10 2.12 9.60
N VAL A 45 1.97 2.60 10.48
CA VAL A 45 2.02 2.26 11.91
C VAL A 45 1.52 3.42 12.78
N THR A 46 0.74 3.12 13.80
CA THR A 46 0.27 4.07 14.83
C THR A 46 1.25 4.14 16.00
N SER A 47 1.18 5.20 16.83
CA SER A 47 1.98 5.30 18.06
C SER A 47 1.78 4.11 19.00
N GLN A 48 0.56 3.60 19.14
CA GLN A 48 0.26 2.42 19.97
C GLN A 48 0.92 1.16 19.41
N GLU A 49 0.96 1.01 18.09
CA GLU A 49 1.62 -0.11 17.43
C GLU A 49 3.15 -0.02 17.58
N TYR A 50 3.75 1.20 17.52
CA TYR A 50 5.16 1.40 17.85
C TYR A 50 5.49 1.01 19.29
N GLU A 51 4.66 1.41 20.25
CA GLU A 51 4.79 1.02 21.65
C GLU A 51 4.66 -0.51 21.83
N ALA A 52 3.73 -1.15 21.13
CA ALA A 52 3.55 -2.60 21.19
C ALA A 52 4.76 -3.36 20.66
N MET A 53 5.32 -2.94 19.51
CA MET A 53 6.53 -3.51 18.92
C MET A 53 7.73 -3.32 19.85
N HIS A 54 7.92 -2.10 20.41
CA HIS A 54 8.96 -1.80 21.37
C HIS A 54 8.85 -2.69 22.61
N GLY A 55 7.64 -2.82 23.17
CA GLY A 55 7.40 -3.72 24.32
C GLY A 55 7.69 -5.20 24.02
N ALA A 56 7.46 -5.64 22.79
CA ALA A 56 7.81 -6.99 22.35
C ALA A 56 9.32 -7.19 22.27
N TRP A 57 10.06 -6.25 21.68
CA TRP A 57 11.53 -6.28 21.67
C TRP A 57 12.10 -6.35 23.08
N CYS A 58 11.62 -5.51 23.99
CA CYS A 58 12.06 -5.51 25.39
C CYS A 58 11.82 -6.87 26.06
N LYS A 59 10.65 -7.48 25.87
CA LYS A 59 10.33 -8.81 26.42
C LYS A 59 11.20 -9.91 25.82
N ALA A 60 11.37 -9.88 24.49
CA ALA A 60 12.15 -10.89 23.78
C ALA A 60 13.64 -10.84 24.17
N ILE A 61 14.23 -9.64 24.33
CA ILE A 61 15.62 -9.50 24.75
C ILE A 61 15.83 -10.02 26.18
N LYS A 62 14.87 -9.83 27.09
CA LYS A 62 14.94 -10.27 28.49
C LYS A 62 14.97 -11.79 28.66
N VAL A 63 14.55 -12.60 27.67
CA VAL A 63 14.61 -14.07 27.77
C VAL A 63 15.96 -14.65 27.37
N LEU A 64 16.82 -13.85 26.73
CA LEU A 64 18.15 -14.31 26.32
C LEU A 64 19.09 -14.46 27.53
N PRO A 65 19.97 -15.47 27.55
CA PRO A 65 20.91 -15.68 28.62
C PRO A 65 22.01 -14.60 28.66
N HIS A 66 22.62 -14.38 29.82
CA HIS A 66 23.77 -13.49 29.95
C HIS A 66 24.87 -13.81 28.93
N PHE A 67 25.60 -12.81 28.53
CA PHE A 67 26.65 -12.87 27.49
C PHE A 67 26.06 -13.31 26.13
N SER A 68 24.87 -12.78 25.80
CA SER A 68 24.34 -12.80 24.48
C SER A 68 24.46 -11.43 23.80
N VAL A 69 24.59 -11.42 22.51
CA VAL A 69 24.59 -10.21 21.66
C VAL A 69 23.37 -10.24 20.78
N VAL A 70 22.59 -9.19 20.81
CA VAL A 70 21.51 -8.92 19.86
C VAL A 70 22.03 -7.89 18.87
N HIS A 71 22.19 -8.27 17.62
CA HIS A 71 22.62 -7.37 16.55
C HIS A 71 21.55 -7.31 15.47
N LYS A 72 20.85 -6.18 15.40
CA LYS A 72 19.93 -5.88 14.31
C LYS A 72 20.68 -5.07 13.26
N GLN A 73 20.55 -5.47 12.00
CA GLN A 73 21.27 -4.88 10.89
C GLN A 73 20.31 -4.53 9.76
N ASP A 74 20.18 -3.25 9.47
CA ASP A 74 19.35 -2.73 8.40
C ASP A 74 20.21 -2.28 7.23
N TRP A 75 19.98 -2.86 6.07
CA TRP A 75 20.69 -2.59 4.84
C TRP A 75 19.86 -1.70 3.93
N PHE A 76 20.40 -0.57 3.56
CA PHE A 76 19.81 0.36 2.63
C PHE A 76 20.73 0.49 1.43
N VAL A 77 20.36 -0.16 0.34
CA VAL A 77 21.22 -0.26 -0.86
C VAL A 77 20.46 0.26 -2.07
N SER A 78 21.13 1.08 -2.87
CA SER A 78 20.58 1.58 -4.11
C SER A 78 20.50 0.46 -5.13
N GLU A 79 19.30 0.17 -5.58
CA GLU A 79 18.99 -0.75 -6.67
C GLU A 79 18.37 -0.01 -7.84
N THR A 80 18.34 -0.64 -9.00
CA THR A 80 17.67 -0.12 -10.19
C THR A 80 16.49 -0.99 -10.57
N TYR A 81 15.39 -0.34 -10.98
CA TYR A 81 14.23 -1.05 -11.47
C TYR A 81 14.55 -1.76 -12.78
N LYS A 82 14.28 -3.07 -12.84
CA LYS A 82 14.47 -3.90 -14.03
C LYS A 82 13.10 -4.18 -14.65
N PRO A 83 12.81 -3.60 -15.83
CA PRO A 83 11.52 -3.72 -16.48
C PRO A 83 11.31 -5.12 -17.08
N GLU A 84 10.07 -5.55 -17.15
CA GLU A 84 9.67 -6.83 -17.76
C GLU A 84 9.38 -6.67 -19.28
N LEU A 85 10.26 -6.04 -20.03
CA LEU A 85 10.07 -5.74 -21.46
C LEU A 85 10.00 -6.97 -22.39
N GLN A 86 10.37 -8.14 -21.90
CA GLN A 86 10.42 -9.39 -22.69
C GLN A 86 9.08 -10.13 -22.76
N LYS A 87 8.04 -9.67 -22.08
CA LYS A 87 6.71 -10.27 -22.20
C LYS A 87 6.10 -9.87 -23.55
N ASP A 88 5.78 -10.87 -24.38
CA ASP A 88 5.24 -10.67 -25.76
C ASP A 88 3.87 -9.94 -25.73
N ASP A 89 3.12 -10.04 -24.66
CA ASP A 89 1.73 -9.55 -24.53
C ASP A 89 1.61 -8.11 -23.96
N LEU A 90 2.72 -7.37 -23.80
CA LEU A 90 2.66 -6.01 -23.26
C LEU A 90 1.93 -5.05 -24.22
N SER A 91 0.97 -4.32 -23.69
CA SER A 91 0.28 -3.25 -24.43
C SER A 91 1.23 -2.09 -24.76
N PHE A 92 0.78 -1.17 -25.61
CA PHE A 92 1.54 0.04 -25.93
C PHE A 92 1.84 0.89 -24.69
N LEU A 93 0.84 1.11 -23.84
CA LEU A 93 1.00 1.92 -22.63
C LEU A 93 1.79 1.19 -21.55
N ASP A 94 1.66 -0.13 -21.43
CA ASP A 94 2.50 -0.93 -20.53
C ASP A 94 3.98 -0.87 -20.93
N ARG A 95 4.29 -1.01 -22.23
CA ARG A 95 5.67 -0.85 -22.71
C ARG A 95 6.21 0.55 -22.45
N SER A 96 5.37 1.56 -22.55
CA SER A 96 5.75 2.94 -22.25
C SER A 96 6.05 3.14 -20.76
N PHE A 97 5.21 2.58 -19.87
CA PHE A 97 5.43 2.56 -18.44
C PHE A 97 6.77 1.89 -18.09
N GLU A 98 7.00 0.67 -18.57
CA GLU A 98 8.24 -0.08 -18.32
C GLU A 98 9.49 0.69 -18.81
N ARG A 99 9.41 1.35 -19.96
CA ARG A 99 10.52 2.21 -20.46
C ARG A 99 10.74 3.44 -19.61
N HIS A 100 9.66 4.07 -19.10
CA HIS A 100 9.76 5.26 -18.26
C HIS A 100 10.50 4.97 -16.94
N PHE A 101 10.30 3.78 -16.39
CA PHE A 101 10.93 3.38 -15.14
C PHE A 101 12.22 2.56 -15.33
N ASN A 102 12.62 2.27 -16.56
CA ASN A 102 13.85 1.51 -16.81
C ASN A 102 15.06 2.14 -16.11
N GLU A 103 15.81 1.33 -15.39
CA GLU A 103 16.99 1.72 -14.62
C GLU A 103 16.74 2.84 -13.58
N ARG A 104 15.49 3.08 -13.18
CA ARG A 104 15.20 4.03 -12.13
C ARG A 104 15.84 3.57 -10.82
N PRO A 105 16.71 4.39 -10.20
CA PRO A 105 17.29 4.06 -8.91
C PRO A 105 16.24 4.21 -7.79
N TYR A 106 16.27 3.30 -6.85
CA TYR A 106 15.49 3.36 -5.61
C TYR A 106 16.31 2.76 -4.47
N LEU A 107 16.04 3.17 -3.25
CA LEU A 107 16.68 2.63 -2.06
C LEU A 107 15.92 1.38 -1.61
N ALA A 108 16.54 0.20 -1.75
CA ALA A 108 16.02 -1.06 -1.24
C ALA A 108 16.38 -1.21 0.25
N HIS A 109 15.52 -1.83 1.03
CA HIS A 109 15.75 -2.12 2.43
C HIS A 109 15.60 -3.60 2.71
N GLU A 110 16.64 -4.17 3.35
CA GLU A 110 16.65 -5.53 3.89
C GLU A 110 17.05 -5.48 5.35
N CYS A 111 16.36 -6.23 6.19
CA CYS A 111 16.61 -6.26 7.63
C CYS A 111 16.95 -7.65 8.10
N TYR A 112 18.05 -7.75 8.88
CA TYR A 112 18.55 -8.99 9.46
C TYR A 112 18.69 -8.84 10.99
N LEU A 113 18.60 -9.95 11.68
CA LEU A 113 18.80 -10.05 13.12
C LEU A 113 19.71 -11.24 13.44
N PHE A 114 20.74 -10.98 14.21
CA PHE A 114 21.69 -11.98 14.68
C PHE A 114 21.61 -12.09 16.20
N LEU A 115 21.40 -13.30 16.68
CA LEU A 115 21.42 -13.62 18.11
C LEU A 115 22.64 -14.49 18.36
N THR A 116 23.62 -13.96 19.09
CA THR A 116 24.90 -14.60 19.29
C THR A 116 25.11 -14.91 20.78
N LYS A 117 25.48 -16.14 21.08
CA LYS A 117 25.90 -16.56 22.42
C LYS A 117 27.42 -16.61 22.51
N THR A 118 27.97 -15.93 23.52
CA THR A 118 29.41 -15.89 23.75
C THR A 118 29.78 -16.17 25.23
N THR A 119 31.07 -16.11 25.53
CA THR A 119 31.61 -16.23 26.92
C THR A 119 31.75 -14.85 27.58
N LYS A 120 31.91 -14.86 28.91
CA LYS A 120 32.13 -13.64 29.70
C LYS A 120 33.43 -12.93 29.33
N GLU A 121 34.47 -13.69 29.08
CA GLU A 121 35.79 -13.17 28.71
C GLU A 121 35.71 -12.44 27.39
N ARG A 122 35.03 -13.04 26.39
CA ARG A 122 34.88 -12.47 25.05
C ARG A 122 33.97 -11.27 25.04
N ALA A 123 32.87 -11.28 25.78
CA ALA A 123 31.96 -10.14 25.90
C ALA A 123 32.61 -8.88 26.49
N ARG A 124 33.77 -8.98 27.11
CA ARG A 124 34.54 -7.87 27.71
C ARG A 124 35.87 -7.61 27.00
N GLN A 125 36.07 -8.20 25.84
CA GLN A 125 37.28 -8.05 25.05
C GLN A 125 37.47 -6.58 24.62
N GLN A 126 38.72 -6.12 24.64
CA GLN A 126 39.11 -4.83 24.09
C GLN A 126 39.49 -4.96 22.61
N SER A 127 39.46 -3.85 21.85
CA SER A 127 39.72 -3.82 20.40
C SER A 127 41.06 -4.44 19.98
N ASN A 128 42.08 -4.32 20.81
CA ASN A 128 43.42 -4.85 20.54
C ASN A 128 43.59 -6.34 20.86
N PHE A 129 42.57 -7.01 21.38
CA PHE A 129 42.56 -8.43 21.73
C PHE A 129 41.72 -9.30 20.77
N SER A 130 41.38 -8.81 19.62
CA SER A 130 40.63 -9.59 18.63
C SER A 130 41.32 -10.88 18.22
N THR A 131 40.56 -11.97 18.08
CA THR A 131 41.08 -13.32 17.87
C THR A 131 40.80 -13.83 16.42
N LEU A 132 40.77 -12.96 15.44
CA LEU A 132 40.48 -13.26 14.03
C LEU A 132 41.30 -14.39 13.40
N CYS A 133 42.41 -14.77 14.03
CA CYS A 133 43.32 -15.81 13.48
C CYS A 133 43.17 -17.19 14.14
N ARG A 134 42.20 -17.40 15.02
CA ARG A 134 42.04 -18.69 15.72
C ARG A 134 41.53 -19.77 14.76
N GLY A 135 42.20 -20.94 14.75
CA GLY A 135 41.93 -21.98 13.76
C GLY A 135 41.16 -23.22 14.28
N ARG A 136 40.98 -23.37 15.60
CA ARG A 136 40.34 -24.57 16.17
C ARG A 136 39.61 -24.27 17.46
N LEU A 137 38.45 -24.92 17.64
CA LEU A 137 37.70 -24.96 18.90
C LEU A 137 38.21 -26.09 19.78
N THR A 138 38.18 -25.88 21.09
CA THR A 138 38.40 -26.95 22.06
C THR A 138 37.06 -27.48 22.60
N PRO A 139 36.93 -28.77 22.96
CA PRO A 139 35.67 -29.30 23.47
C PRO A 139 35.13 -28.61 24.73
N LYS A 140 35.94 -27.86 25.45
CA LYS A 140 35.54 -27.08 26.63
C LYS A 140 34.82 -25.78 26.27
N GLU A 141 34.97 -25.27 25.06
CA GLU A 141 34.42 -23.99 24.61
C GLU A 141 32.98 -24.16 24.08
N LEU A 142 32.67 -25.33 23.49
CA LEU A 142 31.33 -25.71 23.06
C LEU A 142 30.70 -26.66 24.08
N ASN A 143 30.01 -26.13 25.08
CA ASN A 143 29.25 -26.93 26.03
C ASN A 143 27.83 -27.21 25.46
N PRO A 144 27.46 -28.49 25.20
CA PRO A 144 26.16 -28.85 24.65
C PRO A 144 24.98 -28.34 25.48
N GLU A 145 25.07 -28.32 26.81
CA GLU A 145 23.99 -27.81 27.67
C GLU A 145 23.75 -26.28 27.46
N THR A 146 24.84 -25.53 27.29
CA THR A 146 24.75 -24.09 27.01
C THR A 146 24.13 -23.84 25.64
N VAL A 147 24.49 -24.62 24.65
CA VAL A 147 23.91 -24.54 23.29
C VAL A 147 22.40 -24.82 23.34
N VAL A 148 21.98 -25.92 24.00
CA VAL A 148 20.55 -26.27 24.09
C VAL A 148 19.76 -25.16 24.79
N LYS A 149 20.22 -24.67 25.93
CA LYS A 149 19.55 -23.55 26.63
C LYS A 149 19.47 -22.27 25.81
N PHE A 150 20.52 -21.99 25.04
CA PHE A 150 20.50 -20.83 24.15
C PHE A 150 19.48 -21.01 23.03
N MET A 151 19.42 -22.18 22.41
CA MET A 151 18.45 -22.48 21.34
C MET A 151 17.00 -22.41 21.85
N GLU A 152 16.73 -22.91 23.07
CA GLU A 152 15.41 -22.74 23.72
C GLU A 152 15.04 -21.26 23.93
N SER A 153 16.01 -20.45 24.34
CA SER A 153 15.79 -19.00 24.50
C SER A 153 15.57 -18.29 23.18
N VAL A 154 16.27 -18.71 22.12
CA VAL A 154 16.07 -18.21 20.75
C VAL A 154 14.67 -18.55 20.23
N GLU A 155 14.18 -19.77 20.47
CA GLU A 155 12.81 -20.15 20.09
C GLU A 155 11.76 -19.33 20.85
N GLN A 156 12.00 -19.04 22.12
CA GLN A 156 11.11 -18.19 22.90
C GLN A 156 11.12 -16.74 22.40
N PHE A 157 12.31 -16.23 22.08
CA PHE A 157 12.48 -14.89 21.49
C PHE A 157 11.73 -14.77 20.19
N GLU A 158 11.91 -15.70 19.26
CA GLU A 158 11.23 -15.74 17.97
C GLU A 158 9.70 -15.75 18.13
N ARG A 159 9.18 -16.56 19.05
CA ARG A 159 7.75 -16.64 19.34
C ARG A 159 7.21 -15.30 19.88
N ILE A 160 7.87 -14.66 20.85
CA ILE A 160 7.45 -13.39 21.43
C ILE A 160 7.32 -12.30 20.34
N ILE A 161 8.26 -12.23 19.42
CA ILE A 161 8.22 -11.24 18.34
C ILE A 161 7.11 -11.59 17.33
N ASN A 162 7.04 -12.83 16.86
CA ASN A 162 6.07 -13.26 15.86
C ASN A 162 4.60 -13.17 16.35
N ASP A 163 4.36 -13.40 17.62
CA ASP A 163 3.01 -13.33 18.24
C ASP A 163 2.43 -11.90 18.22
N THR A 164 3.25 -10.88 18.02
CA THR A 164 2.76 -9.49 17.88
C THR A 164 1.96 -9.26 16.60
N GLY A 165 2.23 -10.02 15.56
CA GLY A 165 1.65 -9.85 14.23
C GLY A 165 2.19 -8.65 13.43
N TYR A 166 3.01 -7.76 14.03
CA TYR A 166 3.60 -6.60 13.35
C TYR A 166 4.95 -6.90 12.72
N ILE A 167 5.77 -7.69 13.41
CA ILE A 167 7.11 -8.06 12.99
C ILE A 167 7.13 -9.56 12.80
N LYS A 168 7.78 -10.03 11.72
CA LYS A 168 7.94 -11.46 11.47
C LYS A 168 9.41 -11.82 11.35
N LEU A 169 9.84 -12.77 12.16
CA LEU A 169 11.16 -13.36 12.12
C LEU A 169 11.09 -14.69 11.37
N ARG A 170 12.01 -14.87 10.42
CA ARG A 170 12.22 -16.12 9.69
C ARG A 170 13.70 -16.48 9.76
N ARG A 171 14.02 -17.68 10.30
CA ARG A 171 15.40 -18.18 10.32
C ARG A 171 15.96 -18.31 8.92
N LEU A 172 17.24 -17.94 8.75
CA LEU A 172 17.97 -18.13 7.52
C LEU A 172 18.49 -19.58 7.45
N SER A 173 18.45 -20.16 6.26
CA SER A 173 19.05 -21.48 5.98
C SER A 173 20.56 -21.38 5.76
N ASP A 174 21.25 -22.51 5.82
CA ASP A 174 22.70 -22.58 5.54
C ASP A 174 23.02 -22.05 4.14
N ASP A 175 22.18 -22.36 3.14
CA ASP A 175 22.33 -21.86 1.77
C ASP A 175 22.15 -20.34 1.67
N GLU A 176 21.24 -19.73 2.45
CA GLU A 176 21.07 -18.27 2.48
C GLU A 176 22.24 -17.56 3.16
N LEU A 177 22.92 -18.22 4.09
CA LEU A 177 24.06 -17.70 4.81
C LEU A 177 25.36 -17.80 4.01
N VAL A 178 25.66 -18.97 3.47
CA VAL A 178 26.91 -19.28 2.76
C VAL A 178 26.81 -19.00 1.27
N GLY A 179 25.62 -19.20 0.69
CA GLY A 179 25.37 -19.11 -0.74
C GLY A 179 25.35 -20.47 -1.44
N THR A 180 25.02 -20.42 -2.72
CA THR A 180 24.96 -21.55 -3.63
C THR A 180 25.76 -21.25 -4.91
N GLU A 181 25.92 -22.21 -5.82
CA GLU A 181 26.55 -21.96 -7.13
C GLU A 181 25.85 -20.84 -7.95
N LYS A 182 24.61 -20.48 -7.64
CA LYS A 182 23.78 -19.55 -8.40
C LYS A 182 23.49 -18.25 -7.68
N GLU A 183 23.72 -18.18 -6.38
CA GLU A 183 23.37 -17.04 -5.56
C GLU A 183 24.32 -16.90 -4.37
N SER A 184 24.84 -15.69 -4.17
CA SER A 184 25.74 -15.37 -3.06
C SER A 184 25.00 -15.35 -1.74
N GLY A 185 25.61 -15.89 -0.70
CA GLY A 185 25.10 -15.87 0.65
C GLY A 185 25.26 -14.53 1.35
N LEU A 186 24.61 -14.38 2.51
CA LEU A 186 24.62 -13.14 3.26
C LEU A 186 26.02 -12.74 3.72
N ILE A 187 26.89 -13.72 4.04
CA ILE A 187 28.29 -13.47 4.43
C ILE A 187 29.08 -12.85 3.26
N GLU A 188 28.91 -13.38 2.06
CA GLU A 188 29.57 -12.84 0.86
C GLU A 188 29.02 -11.45 0.51
N LYS A 189 27.69 -11.28 0.60
CA LYS A 189 27.01 -9.99 0.40
C LYS A 189 27.55 -8.93 1.34
N TYR A 190 27.79 -9.25 2.62
CA TYR A 190 28.37 -8.34 3.59
C TYR A 190 29.79 -7.93 3.19
N MET A 191 30.65 -8.88 2.80
CA MET A 191 32.01 -8.59 2.42
C MET A 191 32.14 -7.83 1.10
N SER A 192 31.12 -7.86 0.25
CA SER A 192 31.05 -7.10 -1.01
C SER A 192 30.21 -5.83 -0.92
N LEU A 193 29.52 -5.58 0.19
CA LEU A 193 28.56 -4.48 0.37
C LEU A 193 27.56 -4.37 -0.80
N SER A 194 26.96 -5.51 -1.21
CA SER A 194 26.01 -5.59 -2.31
C SER A 194 24.88 -6.58 -1.96
N LEU A 195 23.66 -6.25 -2.39
CA LEU A 195 22.49 -7.15 -2.31
C LEU A 195 22.25 -7.91 -3.63
N ASP A 196 23.15 -7.77 -4.61
CA ASP A 196 23.04 -8.47 -5.86
C ASP A 196 22.96 -9.99 -5.69
N LYS A 197 22.28 -10.64 -6.64
CA LYS A 197 22.09 -12.08 -6.61
C LYS A 197 23.41 -12.85 -6.65
N VAL A 198 24.38 -12.36 -7.41
CA VAL A 198 25.74 -12.89 -7.49
C VAL A 198 26.70 -11.74 -7.24
N THR A 199 27.53 -11.87 -6.22
CA THR A 199 28.54 -10.88 -5.85
C THR A 199 29.94 -11.43 -6.11
N CYS A 200 30.92 -10.55 -6.29
CA CYS A 200 32.32 -10.91 -6.36
C CYS A 200 33.06 -10.32 -5.15
N LEU A 201 33.89 -11.13 -4.51
CA LEU A 201 34.76 -10.64 -3.46
C LEU A 201 35.91 -9.83 -4.07
N GLU A 202 36.13 -8.66 -3.53
CA GLU A 202 37.17 -7.72 -3.97
C GLU A 202 38.22 -7.50 -2.87
N ASP A 203 39.33 -6.87 -3.22
CA ASP A 203 40.38 -6.53 -2.26
C ASP A 203 39.84 -5.56 -1.19
N MET A 204 40.17 -5.83 0.07
CA MET A 204 39.79 -5.02 1.22
C MET A 204 40.98 -4.30 1.82
N ASP A 205 40.94 -2.98 1.92
CA ASP A 205 41.85 -2.17 2.73
C ASP A 205 41.07 -1.60 3.94
N LEU A 206 41.20 -2.27 5.08
CA LEU A 206 40.49 -1.93 6.30
C LEU A 206 41.49 -1.30 7.29
N SER A 207 42.00 -0.13 6.96
CA SER A 207 42.86 0.67 7.86
C SER A 207 42.03 1.73 8.60
N ALA A 208 42.47 2.15 9.76
CA ALA A 208 41.79 3.21 10.54
C ALA A 208 41.74 4.57 9.80
N GLN A 209 42.63 4.80 8.84
CA GLN A 209 42.68 6.05 8.08
C GLN A 209 41.79 6.02 6.83
N GLN A 210 41.61 4.85 6.25
CA GLN A 210 40.79 4.67 5.04
C GLN A 210 40.28 3.23 4.98
N MET A 211 38.99 3.05 4.97
CA MET A 211 38.36 1.76 4.71
C MET A 211 37.87 1.70 3.27
N ARG A 212 38.22 0.63 2.55
CA ARG A 212 37.87 0.44 1.14
C ARG A 212 37.65 -1.04 0.82
N ILE A 213 36.64 -1.32 0.04
CA ILE A 213 36.34 -2.65 -0.54
C ILE A 213 36.18 -2.47 -2.03
N GLY A 214 37.13 -2.99 -2.82
CA GLY A 214 37.21 -2.73 -4.26
C GLY A 214 37.25 -1.22 -4.54
N ASP A 215 36.25 -0.72 -5.27
CA ASP A 215 36.12 0.71 -5.55
C ASP A 215 35.32 1.48 -4.51
N LYS A 216 34.61 0.79 -3.60
CA LYS A 216 33.75 1.38 -2.57
C LYS A 216 34.61 1.93 -1.42
N MET A 217 34.51 3.21 -1.18
CA MET A 217 35.10 3.90 -0.03
C MET A 217 34.08 4.00 1.10
N LEU A 218 34.46 3.59 2.31
CA LEU A 218 33.56 3.51 3.46
C LEU A 218 33.79 4.67 4.44
N CYS A 219 32.71 5.06 5.13
CA CYS A 219 32.79 5.91 6.32
C CYS A 219 31.91 5.34 7.42
N LEU A 220 32.36 5.47 8.66
CA LEU A 220 31.63 5.02 9.85
C LEU A 220 31.32 6.20 10.77
N HIS A 221 30.05 6.26 11.21
CA HIS A 221 29.58 7.18 12.23
C HIS A 221 29.10 6.37 13.41
N THR A 222 29.68 6.56 14.58
CA THR A 222 29.44 5.73 15.76
C THR A 222 28.81 6.52 16.89
N LEU A 223 27.95 5.85 17.65
CA LEU A 223 27.41 6.28 18.94
C LEU A 223 27.91 5.26 19.97
N SER A 224 29.01 5.59 20.63
CA SER A 224 29.78 4.69 21.47
C SER A 224 29.81 5.12 22.95
N ASP A 225 29.33 6.34 23.24
CA ASP A 225 29.32 6.90 24.59
C ASP A 225 27.96 7.55 24.89
N THR A 226 27.65 7.68 26.16
CA THR A 226 26.44 8.39 26.62
C THR A 226 26.44 9.86 26.24
N GLU A 227 27.58 10.49 26.04
CA GLU A 227 27.70 11.87 25.56
C GLU A 227 27.31 12.05 24.11
N ASP A 228 27.33 10.97 23.33
CA ASP A 228 26.96 10.95 21.92
C ASP A 228 25.41 10.91 21.72
N LEU A 229 24.67 10.68 22.81
CA LEU A 229 23.22 10.36 22.78
C LEU A 229 22.35 11.57 23.17
N PRO A 230 21.09 11.59 22.72
CA PRO A 230 20.15 12.63 23.10
C PRO A 230 19.71 12.49 24.57
N GLY A 231 19.30 13.60 25.17
CA GLY A 231 18.78 13.60 26.53
C GLY A 231 17.44 12.90 26.73
N LYS A 232 16.73 12.55 25.65
CA LYS A 232 15.43 11.87 25.65
C LYS A 232 15.26 11.05 24.38
N VAL A 233 14.72 9.85 24.50
CA VAL A 233 14.33 8.97 23.40
C VAL A 233 12.84 8.63 23.50
N SER A 234 12.24 8.21 22.40
CA SER A 234 10.84 7.78 22.28
C SER A 234 10.73 6.60 21.33
N THR A 235 9.60 5.93 21.31
CA THR A 235 9.33 4.83 20.36
C THR A 235 9.09 5.35 18.96
N ASP A 236 8.46 6.53 18.87
CA ASP A 236 8.14 7.22 17.63
C ASP A 236 8.30 8.74 17.77
N ASN A 237 8.44 9.41 16.64
CA ASN A 237 8.50 10.86 16.52
C ASN A 237 7.51 11.36 15.46
N ARG A 238 7.05 12.60 15.66
CA ARG A 238 6.28 13.31 14.65
C ARG A 238 7.17 13.67 13.46
N TYR A 239 6.71 13.35 12.26
CA TYR A 239 7.40 13.69 11.02
C TYR A 239 6.83 14.97 10.41
N GLU A 240 7.51 16.10 10.63
CA GLU A 240 7.01 17.44 10.32
C GLU A 240 6.68 17.66 8.83
N ARG A 241 7.43 17.02 7.91
CA ARG A 241 7.23 17.19 6.46
C ARG A 241 5.87 16.68 5.95
N LEU A 242 5.25 15.74 6.67
CA LEU A 242 3.96 15.13 6.33
C LEU A 242 2.89 15.37 7.40
N SER A 243 3.19 16.07 8.47
CA SER A 243 2.25 16.44 9.53
C SER A 243 1.61 17.79 9.28
N THR A 244 0.38 17.97 9.76
CA THR A 244 -0.37 19.22 9.71
C THR A 244 -0.77 19.66 11.12
N ASP A 245 -1.37 20.84 11.27
CA ASP A 245 -1.92 21.28 12.56
C ASP A 245 -3.06 20.37 13.08
N ARG A 246 -3.57 19.48 12.24
CA ARG A 246 -4.72 18.60 12.55
C ARG A 246 -4.43 17.11 12.45
N SER A 247 -3.21 16.77 12.10
CA SER A 247 -2.82 15.36 11.93
C SER A 247 -1.32 15.17 12.15
N ASP A 248 -0.97 14.11 12.85
CA ASP A 248 0.40 13.73 13.15
C ASP A 248 0.78 12.50 12.32
N CYS A 249 1.66 12.68 11.35
CA CYS A 249 2.33 11.58 10.69
C CYS A 249 3.51 11.13 11.57
N ARG A 250 3.55 9.86 11.95
CA ARG A 250 4.51 9.31 12.90
C ARG A 250 5.50 8.36 12.21
N LEU A 251 6.73 8.36 12.68
CA LEU A 251 7.81 7.45 12.29
C LEU A 251 8.56 6.99 13.52
N SER A 252 9.24 5.83 13.45
CA SER A 252 10.13 5.38 14.54
C SER A 252 11.24 6.38 14.82
N PHE A 253 11.74 6.39 16.04
CA PHE A 253 12.79 7.30 16.48
C PHE A 253 14.03 7.25 15.56
N ALA A 254 14.43 6.05 15.12
CA ALA A 254 15.59 5.83 14.28
C ALA A 254 15.35 6.00 12.75
N SER A 255 14.15 6.34 12.33
CA SER A 255 13.82 6.50 10.89
C SER A 255 14.70 7.52 10.13
N PRO A 256 15.27 8.59 10.75
CA PRO A 256 16.19 9.48 10.05
C PRO A 256 17.45 8.78 9.51
N VAL A 257 17.96 7.74 10.18
CA VAL A 257 19.09 6.92 9.70
C VAL A 257 18.64 5.64 9.00
N GLY A 258 17.35 5.55 8.67
CA GLY A 258 16.74 4.48 7.87
C GLY A 258 16.45 4.95 6.43
N LEU A 259 15.23 4.71 5.98
CA LEU A 259 14.76 5.05 4.62
C LEU A 259 14.80 6.56 4.27
N LEU A 260 14.89 7.43 5.27
CA LEU A 260 15.01 8.88 5.06
C LEU A 260 16.44 9.34 4.73
N LEU A 261 17.45 8.46 4.85
CA LEU A 261 18.84 8.72 4.48
C LEU A 261 19.10 8.18 3.07
N PRO A 262 19.16 9.03 2.03
CA PRO A 262 19.16 8.59 0.63
C PRO A 262 20.54 8.21 0.11
N CYS A 263 21.24 7.28 0.77
CA CYS A 263 22.55 6.76 0.34
C CYS A 263 22.69 5.28 0.65
N ASN A 264 23.70 4.65 0.08
CA ASN A 264 24.07 3.28 0.44
C ASN A 264 24.64 3.24 1.86
N HIS A 265 23.98 2.52 2.75
CA HIS A 265 24.46 2.35 4.12
C HIS A 265 23.91 1.10 4.79
N ILE A 266 24.61 0.68 5.84
CA ILE A 266 24.16 -0.30 6.81
C ILE A 266 24.04 0.42 8.16
N TYR A 267 22.87 0.31 8.78
CA TYR A 267 22.66 0.75 10.15
C TYR A 267 22.73 -0.44 11.09
N ASN A 268 23.75 -0.47 11.93
CA ASN A 268 24.02 -1.53 12.91
C ASN A 268 23.53 -1.13 14.28
N GLN A 269 22.77 -2.00 14.93
CA GLN A 269 22.21 -1.79 16.26
C GLN A 269 22.57 -2.96 17.16
N TYR A 270 23.41 -2.72 18.17
CA TYR A 270 23.89 -3.73 19.09
C TYR A 270 23.32 -3.54 20.49
N ILE A 271 22.85 -4.63 21.10
CA ILE A 271 22.54 -4.72 22.52
C ILE A 271 23.30 -5.92 23.06
N LEU A 272 24.25 -5.63 23.96
CA LEU A 272 25.10 -6.63 24.60
C LEU A 272 24.58 -6.92 26.03
N ILE A 273 24.13 -8.15 26.22
CA ILE A 273 23.49 -8.61 27.48
C ILE A 273 24.59 -9.12 28.43
N ASP A 274 24.98 -8.28 29.35
CA ASP A 274 25.90 -8.66 30.42
C ASP A 274 25.17 -9.26 31.64
N ASP A 275 25.91 -9.58 32.69
CA ASP A 275 25.35 -9.90 34.00
C ASP A 275 24.85 -8.61 34.65
N HIS A 276 23.51 -8.47 34.76
CA HIS A 276 22.85 -7.29 35.31
C HIS A 276 23.32 -6.95 36.75
N ASP A 277 23.35 -7.96 37.65
CA ASP A 277 23.72 -7.78 39.06
C ASP A 277 25.18 -7.35 39.19
N GLU A 278 26.06 -7.91 38.36
CA GLU A 278 27.49 -7.54 38.33
C GLU A 278 27.67 -6.10 37.83
N ASN A 279 26.88 -5.66 36.86
CA ASN A 279 26.90 -4.27 36.38
C ASN A 279 26.47 -3.29 37.49
N LEU A 280 25.33 -3.57 38.16
CA LEU A 280 24.85 -2.71 39.25
C LEU A 280 25.84 -2.65 40.38
N ALA A 281 26.40 -3.79 40.81
CA ALA A 281 27.45 -3.83 41.87
C ALA A 281 28.70 -3.02 41.49
N LYS A 282 29.10 -3.01 40.22
CA LYS A 282 30.18 -2.17 39.69
C LYS A 282 29.84 -0.67 39.80
N PHE A 283 28.64 -0.27 39.46
CA PHE A 283 28.17 1.10 39.57
C PHE A 283 28.06 1.54 41.03
N GLU A 284 27.54 0.72 41.93
CA GLU A 284 27.53 1.01 43.37
C GLU A 284 28.93 1.22 43.94
N LYS A 285 29.89 0.39 43.50
CA LYS A 285 31.29 0.55 43.91
C LYS A 285 31.87 1.86 43.40
N THR A 286 31.56 2.22 42.15
CA THR A 286 31.99 3.47 41.51
C THR A 286 31.38 4.66 42.22
N ALA A 287 30.09 4.66 42.56
CA ALA A 287 29.41 5.72 43.29
C ALA A 287 30.04 5.92 44.69
N ARG A 288 30.35 4.83 45.39
CA ARG A 288 31.08 4.89 46.69
C ARG A 288 32.46 5.53 46.55
N ASN A 289 33.24 5.19 45.53
CA ASN A 289 34.55 5.78 45.25
C ASN A 289 34.43 7.27 44.91
N MET A 290 33.47 7.66 44.07
CA MET A 290 33.25 9.05 43.70
C MET A 290 32.75 9.90 44.88
N ASN A 291 32.04 9.31 45.85
CA ASN A 291 31.66 10.02 47.07
C ASN A 291 32.86 10.58 47.87
N SER A 292 33.91 9.81 47.95
CA SER A 292 35.16 10.28 48.65
C SER A 292 35.89 11.38 47.84
N LEU A 293 35.78 11.34 46.51
CA LEU A 293 36.43 12.27 45.59
C LEU A 293 35.58 13.51 45.25
N SER A 294 34.27 13.50 45.52
CA SER A 294 33.33 14.58 45.22
C SER A 294 33.66 15.93 45.90
N ARG A 295 34.32 15.86 47.05
CA ARG A 295 34.78 17.07 47.77
C ARG A 295 35.89 17.83 47.03
N TYR A 296 36.61 17.17 46.13
CA TYR A 296 37.76 17.72 45.42
C TYR A 296 37.48 18.08 43.97
N SER A 297 36.39 17.58 43.41
CA SER A 297 36.02 17.82 42.00
C SER A 297 34.52 17.86 41.81
N ARG A 298 34.03 18.94 41.17
CA ARG A 298 32.64 19.12 40.81
C ARG A 298 32.18 18.07 39.79
N SER A 299 33.08 17.66 38.90
CA SER A 299 32.81 16.60 37.91
C SER A 299 32.49 15.27 38.61
N ASN A 300 33.27 14.90 39.63
CA ASN A 300 33.01 13.67 40.39
C ASN A 300 31.68 13.73 41.19
N ALA A 301 31.27 14.92 41.61
CA ALA A 301 29.97 15.10 42.26
C ALA A 301 28.80 14.91 41.28
N ILE A 302 28.91 15.42 40.07
CA ILE A 302 27.93 15.29 38.98
C ILE A 302 27.87 13.83 38.54
N ASN A 303 29.01 13.20 38.27
CA ASN A 303 29.05 11.81 37.83
C ASN A 303 28.46 10.86 38.90
N ARG A 304 28.69 11.12 40.16
CA ARG A 304 28.05 10.39 41.26
C ARG A 304 26.52 10.54 41.19
N GLU A 305 26.00 11.76 41.04
CA GLU A 305 24.56 12.01 40.94
C GLU A 305 23.92 11.24 39.78
N TRP A 306 24.59 11.18 38.63
CA TRP A 306 24.12 10.41 37.47
C TRP A 306 24.13 8.91 37.75
N ILE A 307 25.16 8.37 38.38
CA ILE A 307 25.22 6.96 38.76
C ILE A 307 24.13 6.63 39.80
N ASP A 308 23.92 7.49 40.80
CA ASP A 308 22.86 7.31 41.79
C ASP A 308 21.46 7.32 41.13
N ARG A 309 21.22 8.17 40.16
CA ARG A 309 19.97 8.17 39.39
C ARG A 309 19.80 6.87 38.57
N TYR A 310 20.84 6.42 37.89
CA TYR A 310 20.82 5.16 37.13
C TYR A 310 20.49 3.97 38.02
N LEU A 311 21.15 3.85 39.18
CA LEU A 311 20.87 2.80 40.14
C LEU A 311 19.46 2.87 40.72
N ASN A 312 18.97 4.07 41.02
CA ASN A 312 17.60 4.29 41.51
C ASN A 312 16.56 3.87 40.48
N GLU A 313 16.74 4.20 39.21
CA GLU A 313 15.84 3.78 38.16
C GLU A 313 15.88 2.26 37.97
N ALA A 314 17.06 1.67 37.91
CA ALA A 314 17.22 0.21 37.81
C ALA A 314 16.44 -0.53 38.90
N HIS A 315 16.58 -0.11 40.16
CA HIS A 315 15.92 -0.75 41.30
C HIS A 315 14.44 -0.40 41.43
N SER A 316 14.05 0.84 41.16
CA SER A 316 12.65 1.30 41.33
C SER A 316 11.71 0.74 40.26
N PHE A 317 12.19 0.61 39.02
CA PHE A 317 11.40 0.17 37.89
C PHE A 317 11.77 -1.23 37.39
N GLY A 318 12.73 -1.92 38.02
CA GLY A 318 13.18 -3.25 37.61
C GLY A 318 13.77 -3.28 36.20
N LEU A 319 14.48 -2.21 35.79
CA LEU A 319 15.07 -2.08 34.47
C LEU A 319 16.32 -2.93 34.34
N THR A 320 16.50 -3.61 33.24
CA THR A 320 17.66 -4.46 32.98
C THR A 320 18.80 -3.65 32.37
N SER A 321 19.94 -3.57 33.06
CA SER A 321 21.18 -2.95 32.60
C SER A 321 21.81 -3.78 31.47
N VAL A 322 22.10 -3.13 30.35
CA VAL A 322 22.80 -3.68 29.19
C VAL A 322 23.86 -2.70 28.70
N ARG A 323 24.70 -3.14 27.77
CA ARG A 323 25.49 -2.24 26.95
C ARG A 323 24.89 -2.12 25.57
N ALA A 324 25.01 -0.98 24.93
CA ALA A 324 24.55 -0.75 23.59
C ALA A 324 25.59 -0.02 22.74
N HIS A 325 25.46 -0.14 21.43
CA HIS A 325 26.23 0.60 20.44
C HIS A 325 25.39 0.73 19.15
N PHE A 326 25.49 1.87 18.49
CA PHE A 326 24.83 2.11 17.22
C PHE A 326 25.84 2.73 16.26
N ASN A 327 25.84 2.28 14.99
CA ASN A 327 26.67 2.89 13.97
C ASN A 327 26.00 2.87 12.59
N VAL A 328 26.32 3.88 11.81
CA VAL A 328 25.96 3.97 10.39
C VAL A 328 27.22 3.81 9.57
N MET A 329 27.31 2.73 8.82
CA MET A 329 28.37 2.46 7.85
C MET A 329 27.85 2.79 6.45
N ALA A 330 28.35 3.85 5.85
CA ALA A 330 27.93 4.29 4.52
C ALA A 330 29.10 4.25 3.54
N TRP A 331 28.79 4.11 2.24
CA TRP A 331 29.82 3.99 1.20
C TRP A 331 29.39 4.60 -0.12
N SER A 332 30.39 4.95 -0.93
CA SER A 332 30.27 5.33 -2.35
C SER A 332 31.57 5.04 -3.09
N ASP A 333 31.49 4.85 -4.38
CA ASP A 333 32.65 4.74 -5.31
C ASP A 333 33.18 6.13 -5.71
N ASP A 334 32.39 7.19 -5.52
CA ASP A 334 32.80 8.58 -5.75
C ASP A 334 33.19 9.31 -4.46
N SER A 335 34.38 9.86 -4.42
CA SER A 335 34.93 10.59 -3.27
C SER A 335 34.18 11.89 -2.96
N GLU A 336 33.63 12.59 -3.96
CA GLU A 336 32.83 13.79 -3.76
C GLU A 336 31.46 13.44 -3.19
N GLU A 337 30.86 12.38 -3.68
CA GLU A 337 29.61 11.84 -3.14
C GLU A 337 29.80 11.38 -1.69
N LEU A 338 30.89 10.67 -1.39
CA LEU A 338 31.18 10.25 -0.01
C LEU A 338 31.27 11.42 0.97
N ARG A 339 31.79 12.58 0.53
CA ARG A 339 31.82 13.80 1.36
C ARG A 339 30.41 14.30 1.67
N ARG A 340 29.49 14.27 0.68
CA ARG A 340 28.08 14.64 0.88
C ARG A 340 27.41 13.65 1.82
N ILE A 341 27.59 12.35 1.59
CA ILE A 341 27.08 11.27 2.44
C ILE A 341 27.50 11.46 3.90
N LYS A 342 28.80 11.77 4.17
CA LYS A 342 29.27 12.06 5.53
C LYS A 342 28.51 13.21 6.19
N SER A 343 28.23 14.27 5.45
CA SER A 343 27.46 15.41 5.96
C SER A 343 26.00 15.03 6.19
N ASP A 344 25.41 14.25 5.28
CA ASP A 344 24.00 13.84 5.37
C ASP A 344 23.78 12.89 6.55
N VAL A 345 24.65 11.89 6.75
CA VAL A 345 24.60 10.98 7.91
C VAL A 345 24.71 11.77 9.22
N GLY A 346 25.71 12.69 9.31
CA GLY A 346 25.88 13.55 10.49
C GLY A 346 24.65 14.42 10.73
N GLY A 347 24.06 14.99 9.67
CA GLY A 347 22.84 15.79 9.74
C GLY A 347 21.64 14.99 10.22
N GLN A 348 21.43 13.77 9.73
CA GLN A 348 20.34 12.91 10.18
C GLN A 348 20.48 12.47 11.63
N LEU A 349 21.70 12.12 12.08
CA LEU A 349 21.98 11.81 13.48
C LEU A 349 21.76 13.05 14.38
N ALA A 350 22.11 14.24 13.91
CA ALA A 350 21.85 15.48 14.64
C ALA A 350 20.34 15.76 14.77
N THR A 351 19.49 15.39 13.80
CA THR A 351 18.02 15.52 13.94
C THR A 351 17.46 14.61 15.03
N MET A 352 18.13 13.50 15.31
CA MET A 352 17.82 12.62 16.46
C MET A 352 18.39 13.16 17.78
N GLY A 353 19.12 14.28 17.76
CA GLY A 353 19.82 14.83 18.92
C GLY A 353 21.14 14.11 19.27
N CYS A 354 21.68 13.32 18.34
CA CYS A 354 22.93 12.57 18.53
C CYS A 354 24.14 13.36 18.04
N MET A 355 25.30 13.13 18.65
CA MET A 355 26.59 13.68 18.26
C MET A 355 27.56 12.56 17.90
N PRO A 356 27.56 12.06 16.65
CA PRO A 356 28.33 10.88 16.28
C PRO A 356 29.84 11.16 16.27
N ARG A 357 30.61 10.13 16.57
CA ARG A 357 32.05 10.09 16.33
C ARG A 357 32.32 9.61 14.90
N HIS A 358 33.36 10.15 14.31
CA HIS A 358 33.68 9.84 12.90
C HIS A 358 35.00 9.09 12.79
N ASN A 359 35.00 7.97 12.07
CA ASN A 359 36.20 7.23 11.69
C ASN A 359 37.21 7.08 12.83
N THR A 360 36.77 6.45 13.91
CA THR A 360 37.63 6.14 15.06
C THR A 360 38.65 5.05 14.70
N ILE A 361 39.66 4.84 15.56
CA ILE A 361 40.69 3.82 15.38
C ILE A 361 40.10 2.41 15.34
N ASP A 362 38.92 2.20 15.96
CA ASP A 362 38.26 0.91 16.06
C ASP A 362 37.28 0.59 14.90
N CYS A 363 37.11 1.50 13.95
CA CYS A 363 36.26 1.27 12.78
C CYS A 363 36.52 -0.04 12.02
N PRO A 364 37.79 -0.48 11.80
CA PRO A 364 38.05 -1.79 11.21
C PRO A 364 37.54 -2.96 12.05
N THR A 365 37.65 -2.87 13.39
CA THR A 365 37.14 -3.89 14.28
C THR A 365 35.61 -3.92 14.28
N LEU A 366 34.96 -2.75 14.24
CA LEU A 366 33.51 -2.61 14.12
C LEU A 366 32.98 -3.17 12.78
N PHE A 367 33.73 -2.97 11.70
CA PHE A 367 33.42 -3.61 10.42
C PHE A 367 33.39 -5.15 10.53
N TRP A 368 34.45 -5.74 11.13
CA TRP A 368 34.47 -7.20 11.35
C TRP A 368 33.40 -7.68 12.32
N ALA A 369 33.10 -6.92 13.37
CA ALA A 369 32.01 -7.24 14.29
C ALA A 369 30.62 -7.15 13.62
N GLY A 370 30.46 -6.40 12.54
CA GLY A 370 29.24 -6.34 11.75
C GLY A 370 29.02 -7.52 10.82
N MET A 371 30.03 -8.38 10.61
CA MET A 371 29.91 -9.55 9.78
C MET A 371 29.06 -10.63 10.46
N PRO A 372 28.07 -11.22 9.73
CA PRO A 372 27.25 -12.30 10.27
C PRO A 372 28.06 -13.42 10.90
N GLY A 373 27.80 -13.72 12.17
CA GLY A 373 28.49 -14.75 12.95
C GLY A 373 29.73 -14.27 13.73
N ASN A 374 30.08 -12.96 13.65
CA ASN A 374 31.21 -12.38 14.37
C ASN A 374 30.81 -11.25 15.34
N GLU A 375 29.56 -11.13 15.70
CA GLU A 375 29.00 -10.05 16.53
C GLU A 375 29.63 -10.02 17.94
N ALA A 376 30.16 -11.14 18.42
CA ALA A 376 30.82 -11.25 19.71
C ALA A 376 32.25 -10.67 19.73
N ASP A 377 32.85 -10.42 18.57
CA ASP A 377 34.16 -9.74 18.43
C ASP A 377 34.04 -8.21 18.56
N PHE A 378 33.15 -7.78 19.45
CA PHE A 378 32.81 -6.38 19.65
C PHE A 378 33.69 -5.74 20.73
N PRO A 379 34.36 -4.60 20.45
CA PRO A 379 35.22 -3.95 21.41
C PRO A 379 34.42 -3.32 22.57
N ALA A 380 34.73 -3.71 23.80
CA ALA A 380 33.97 -3.31 24.99
C ALA A 380 33.95 -1.79 25.20
N GLU A 381 35.04 -1.08 24.84
CA GLU A 381 35.20 0.35 24.93
C GLU A 381 34.33 1.16 23.97
N GLU A 382 33.87 0.54 22.88
CA GLU A 382 32.96 1.16 21.90
C GLU A 382 31.48 1.00 22.28
N SER A 383 31.17 0.61 23.51
CA SER A 383 29.82 0.41 24.03
C SER A 383 29.55 1.23 25.29
N PHE A 384 28.33 1.71 25.44
CA PHE A 384 27.88 2.45 26.63
C PHE A 384 26.82 1.68 27.42
N TYR A 385 26.75 1.92 28.72
CA TYR A 385 25.74 1.34 29.60
C TYR A 385 24.41 2.07 29.48
N THR A 386 23.34 1.31 29.37
CA THR A 386 21.97 1.80 29.31
C THR A 386 21.00 0.71 29.78
N PHE A 387 19.69 0.93 29.62
CA PHE A 387 18.65 -0.09 29.82
C PHE A 387 18.14 -0.63 28.49
N ILE A 388 17.47 -1.79 28.49
CA ILE A 388 16.89 -2.39 27.30
C ILE A 388 15.88 -1.43 26.63
N GLU A 389 15.04 -0.77 27.45
CA GLU A 389 13.95 0.08 26.98
C GLU A 389 14.45 1.27 26.14
N PRO A 390 15.38 2.13 26.57
CA PRO A 390 15.92 3.19 25.73
C PRO A 390 16.78 2.66 24.57
N ALA A 391 17.50 1.53 24.73
CA ALA A 391 18.30 0.95 23.67
C ALA A 391 17.44 0.50 22.48
N THR A 392 16.30 -0.13 22.73
CA THR A 392 15.39 -0.61 21.69
C THR A 392 14.66 0.51 20.94
N CYS A 393 14.61 1.75 21.48
CA CYS A 393 14.12 2.91 20.72
C CYS A 393 14.98 3.23 19.49
N PHE A 394 16.24 2.81 19.47
CA PHE A 394 17.13 2.97 18.31
C PHE A 394 16.95 1.91 17.23
N PHE A 395 16.06 0.94 17.41
CA PHE A 395 15.73 0.00 16.35
C PHE A 395 14.83 0.67 15.31
N THR A 396 15.17 0.53 14.01
CA THR A 396 14.26 0.90 12.94
C THR A 396 13.05 -0.03 12.97
N ALA A 397 11.87 0.49 12.71
CA ALA A 397 10.63 -0.26 12.79
C ALA A 397 9.85 -0.34 11.49
N GLU A 398 10.38 0.23 10.40
CA GLU A 398 9.68 0.31 9.12
C GLU A 398 10.53 -0.16 7.93
N THR A 399 9.84 -0.54 6.85
CA THR A 399 10.44 -0.91 5.57
C THR A 399 9.73 -0.24 4.39
N ASN A 400 10.24 -0.43 3.18
CA ASN A 400 9.62 0.02 1.92
C ASN A 400 8.25 -0.62 1.69
N TYR A 401 7.43 0.03 0.88
CA TYR A 401 6.20 -0.58 0.36
C TYR A 401 6.51 -1.81 -0.49
N ARG A 402 5.65 -2.81 -0.39
CA ARG A 402 5.78 -4.09 -1.08
C ARG A 402 4.75 -4.21 -2.19
N SER A 403 5.13 -4.89 -3.26
CA SER A 403 4.19 -5.32 -4.29
C SER A 403 3.35 -6.50 -3.79
N SER A 404 2.09 -6.56 -4.24
CA SER A 404 1.22 -7.71 -4.06
C SER A 404 1.78 -8.94 -4.79
N LEU A 405 1.55 -10.11 -4.23
CA LEU A 405 1.94 -11.39 -4.84
C LEU A 405 0.89 -11.93 -5.82
N SER A 406 -0.18 -11.19 -6.05
CA SER A 406 -1.28 -11.54 -6.94
C SER A 406 -0.89 -11.39 -8.41
N PRO A 407 -1.40 -12.24 -9.31
CA PRO A 407 -1.25 -12.04 -10.76
C PRO A 407 -2.14 -10.91 -11.32
N PHE A 408 -3.05 -10.36 -10.50
CA PHE A 408 -3.96 -9.27 -10.84
C PHE A 408 -3.67 -8.05 -9.98
N GLY A 409 -3.64 -6.86 -10.58
CA GLY A 409 -3.43 -5.62 -9.82
C GLY A 409 -3.16 -4.41 -10.73
N ILE A 410 -2.80 -3.30 -10.10
CA ILE A 410 -2.46 -2.05 -10.76
C ILE A 410 -1.03 -1.62 -10.45
N LYS A 411 -0.38 -1.01 -11.41
CA LYS A 411 0.95 -0.42 -11.25
C LYS A 411 0.81 0.95 -10.58
N MET A 412 1.45 1.10 -9.46
CA MET A 412 1.57 2.35 -8.70
C MET A 412 3.04 2.60 -8.40
N VAL A 413 3.34 3.65 -7.68
CA VAL A 413 4.73 4.00 -7.34
C VAL A 413 4.83 4.32 -5.85
N ASP A 414 5.90 3.84 -5.22
CA ASP A 414 6.23 4.21 -3.84
C ASP A 414 6.45 5.73 -3.75
N ARG A 415 5.76 6.38 -2.80
CA ARG A 415 5.79 7.84 -2.66
C ARG A 415 7.15 8.39 -2.28
N LEU A 416 7.94 7.63 -1.52
CA LEU A 416 9.24 8.04 -1.00
C LEU A 416 10.36 7.67 -1.98
N THR A 417 10.48 6.39 -2.30
CA THR A 417 11.61 5.86 -3.08
C THR A 417 11.43 6.02 -4.59
N GLY A 418 10.19 6.13 -5.07
CA GLY A 418 9.90 6.17 -6.50
C GLY A 418 9.97 4.81 -7.19
N LYS A 419 10.00 3.72 -6.43
CA LYS A 419 9.96 2.35 -6.95
C LYS A 419 8.59 2.03 -7.51
N PRO A 420 8.47 1.50 -8.73
CA PRO A 420 7.22 0.93 -9.22
C PRO A 420 6.76 -0.25 -8.36
N LEU A 421 5.47 -0.28 -8.07
CA LEU A 421 4.80 -1.30 -7.27
C LEU A 421 3.63 -1.89 -8.04
N TYR A 422 3.33 -3.15 -7.80
CA TYR A 422 2.16 -3.83 -8.33
C TYR A 422 1.19 -4.13 -7.18
N LEU A 423 -0.01 -3.54 -7.21
CA LEU A 423 -0.95 -3.58 -6.11
C LEU A 423 -2.26 -4.25 -6.52
N ASP A 424 -2.63 -5.32 -5.85
CA ASP A 424 -3.97 -5.91 -5.94
C ASP A 424 -4.89 -5.28 -4.87
N ILE A 425 -5.84 -4.48 -5.33
CA ILE A 425 -6.86 -3.84 -4.49
C ILE A 425 -8.22 -4.54 -4.57
N SER A 426 -8.27 -5.75 -5.09
CA SER A 426 -9.50 -6.50 -5.35
C SER A 426 -9.46 -7.94 -4.84
N ASP A 427 -8.56 -8.79 -5.37
CA ASP A 427 -8.60 -10.25 -5.14
C ASP A 427 -7.78 -10.69 -3.94
N GLU A 428 -6.53 -10.24 -3.83
CA GLU A 428 -5.66 -10.61 -2.72
C GLU A 428 -6.20 -10.17 -1.37
N PRO A 429 -6.68 -8.92 -1.19
CA PRO A 429 -7.30 -8.49 0.07
C PRO A 429 -8.52 -9.34 0.43
N MET A 430 -9.32 -9.74 -0.57
CA MET A 430 -10.50 -10.57 -0.34
C MET A 430 -10.13 -12.01 0.03
N LYS A 431 -9.11 -12.60 -0.61
CA LYS A 431 -8.59 -13.93 -0.27
C LYS A 431 -7.98 -13.97 1.14
N ARG A 432 -7.35 -12.88 1.55
CA ARG A 432 -6.75 -12.72 2.89
C ARG A 432 -7.78 -12.35 3.98
N GLY A 433 -9.05 -12.13 3.61
CA GLY A 433 -10.10 -11.73 4.54
C GLY A 433 -10.02 -10.27 5.01
N VAL A 434 -9.20 -9.43 4.36
CA VAL A 434 -9.09 -7.99 4.62
C VAL A 434 -10.33 -7.26 4.13
N THR A 435 -10.85 -7.65 2.95
CA THR A 435 -12.08 -7.12 2.37
C THR A 435 -13.11 -8.22 2.18
N THR A 436 -14.40 -7.87 2.17
CA THR A 436 -15.51 -8.80 1.92
C THR A 436 -16.08 -8.67 0.52
N ASN A 437 -15.74 -7.60 -0.17
CA ASN A 437 -16.16 -7.30 -1.54
C ASN A 437 -15.04 -6.55 -2.30
N ARG A 438 -15.24 -6.36 -3.62
CA ARG A 438 -14.31 -5.66 -4.52
C ARG A 438 -14.76 -4.24 -4.85
N ASN A 439 -15.89 -3.78 -4.31
CA ASN A 439 -16.45 -2.47 -4.64
C ASN A 439 -15.53 -1.35 -4.14
N LYS A 440 -15.53 -0.24 -4.88
CA LYS A 440 -14.66 0.89 -4.61
C LYS A 440 -15.45 2.19 -4.50
N PHE A 441 -15.02 3.02 -3.59
CA PHE A 441 -15.49 4.39 -3.45
C PHE A 441 -14.32 5.35 -3.65
N ILE A 442 -14.42 6.24 -4.64
CA ILE A 442 -13.38 7.21 -4.99
C ILE A 442 -13.87 8.62 -4.70
N LEU A 443 -13.15 9.34 -3.83
CA LEU A 443 -13.45 10.72 -3.46
C LEU A 443 -12.29 11.65 -3.83
N GLY A 444 -12.57 12.67 -4.62
CA GLY A 444 -11.58 13.68 -4.97
C GLY A 444 -12.18 15.00 -5.42
N PRO A 445 -11.82 16.12 -4.79
CA PRO A 445 -12.24 17.46 -5.23
C PRO A 445 -11.86 17.73 -6.68
N SER A 446 -12.56 18.70 -7.30
CA SER A 446 -12.18 19.18 -8.64
C SER A 446 -10.70 19.60 -8.66
N GLY A 447 -9.96 19.18 -9.68
CA GLY A 447 -8.54 19.43 -9.86
C GLY A 447 -7.60 18.50 -9.04
N SER A 448 -8.12 17.57 -8.23
CA SER A 448 -7.29 16.63 -7.46
C SER A 448 -6.63 15.53 -8.31
N GLY A 449 -7.02 15.37 -9.58
CA GLY A 449 -6.54 14.31 -10.47
C GLY A 449 -7.42 13.06 -10.50
N LYS A 450 -8.65 13.16 -10.06
CA LYS A 450 -9.63 12.06 -9.98
C LYS A 450 -9.77 11.29 -11.30
N SER A 451 -10.17 11.97 -12.39
CA SER A 451 -10.37 11.33 -13.70
C SER A 451 -9.07 10.76 -14.28
N PHE A 452 -7.93 11.39 -13.99
CA PHE A 452 -6.61 10.88 -14.35
C PHE A 452 -6.31 9.54 -13.67
N PHE A 453 -6.50 9.47 -12.35
CA PHE A 453 -6.32 8.22 -11.60
C PHE A 453 -7.31 7.13 -12.05
N THR A 454 -8.58 7.49 -12.30
CA THR A 454 -9.58 6.53 -12.76
C THR A 454 -9.25 5.98 -14.15
N ASN A 455 -8.77 6.82 -15.08
CA ASN A 455 -8.24 6.36 -16.38
C ASN A 455 -7.09 5.37 -16.20
N HIS A 456 -6.13 5.67 -15.31
CA HIS A 456 -5.01 4.79 -15.01
C HIS A 456 -5.49 3.43 -14.45
N LEU A 457 -6.49 3.44 -13.57
CA LEU A 457 -7.12 2.25 -13.00
C LEU A 457 -7.81 1.41 -14.10
N VAL A 458 -8.73 2.01 -14.86
CA VAL A 458 -9.57 1.26 -15.82
C VAL A 458 -8.75 0.71 -16.98
N ARG A 459 -7.74 1.44 -17.45
CA ARG A 459 -6.83 0.95 -18.50
C ARG A 459 -6.19 -0.36 -18.08
N GLN A 460 -5.61 -0.42 -16.89
CA GLN A 460 -4.90 -1.61 -16.38
C GLN A 460 -5.86 -2.78 -16.14
N TYR A 461 -7.07 -2.52 -15.66
CA TYR A 461 -8.12 -3.55 -15.54
C TYR A 461 -8.55 -4.09 -16.89
N TYR A 462 -8.72 -3.22 -17.90
CA TYR A 462 -9.06 -3.64 -19.26
C TYR A 462 -7.98 -4.54 -19.86
N GLU A 463 -6.72 -4.18 -19.72
CA GLU A 463 -5.57 -4.96 -20.21
C GLU A 463 -5.46 -6.34 -19.54
N GLN A 464 -6.00 -6.49 -18.34
CA GLN A 464 -6.12 -7.76 -17.62
C GLN A 464 -7.48 -8.47 -17.86
N ASN A 465 -8.07 -8.28 -19.04
CA ASN A 465 -9.31 -8.93 -19.50
C ASN A 465 -10.54 -8.61 -18.65
N THR A 466 -10.61 -7.46 -17.98
CA THR A 466 -11.84 -7.00 -17.34
C THR A 466 -12.77 -6.33 -18.35
N HIS A 467 -14.06 -6.69 -18.30
CA HIS A 467 -15.10 -5.96 -19.04
C HIS A 467 -15.52 -4.72 -18.25
N ILE A 468 -15.37 -3.56 -18.83
CA ILE A 468 -15.58 -2.26 -18.18
C ILE A 468 -16.73 -1.53 -18.83
N LEU A 469 -17.62 -1.00 -18.00
CA LEU A 469 -18.68 -0.09 -18.38
C LEU A 469 -18.57 1.18 -17.54
N LEU A 470 -18.46 2.33 -18.20
CA LEU A 470 -18.33 3.64 -17.59
C LEU A 470 -19.56 4.49 -17.86
N ILE A 471 -20.07 5.15 -16.84
CA ILE A 471 -21.03 6.26 -16.95
C ILE A 471 -20.24 7.53 -16.64
N ASP A 472 -19.98 8.33 -17.66
CA ASP A 472 -19.17 9.55 -17.62
C ASP A 472 -20.04 10.81 -17.73
N THR A 473 -19.63 11.88 -17.06
CA THR A 473 -20.32 13.17 -17.05
C THR A 473 -19.36 14.35 -17.26
N GLY A 474 -18.35 14.20 -18.05
CA GLY A 474 -17.36 15.24 -18.26
C GLY A 474 -16.37 14.93 -19.38
N ASN A 475 -16.71 13.99 -20.23
CA ASN A 475 -15.91 13.60 -21.37
C ASN A 475 -14.45 13.24 -21.01
N SER A 476 -14.27 12.56 -19.86
CA SER A 476 -12.97 12.29 -19.26
C SER A 476 -12.26 11.08 -19.85
N TYR A 477 -12.98 10.16 -20.51
CA TYR A 477 -12.44 8.86 -20.97
C TYR A 477 -12.32 8.74 -22.47
N GLU A 478 -12.59 9.79 -23.23
CA GLU A 478 -12.58 9.79 -24.70
C GLU A 478 -11.21 9.39 -25.27
N GLY A 479 -10.12 9.93 -24.73
CA GLY A 479 -8.75 9.63 -25.19
C GLY A 479 -8.40 8.14 -25.07
N LEU A 480 -8.65 7.54 -23.90
CA LEU A 480 -8.43 6.12 -23.67
C LEU A 480 -9.37 5.25 -24.51
N CYS A 481 -10.65 5.64 -24.61
CA CYS A 481 -11.64 4.92 -25.40
C CYS A 481 -11.26 4.88 -26.88
N ASN A 482 -10.85 6.00 -27.46
CA ASN A 482 -10.40 6.10 -28.85
C ASN A 482 -9.13 5.27 -29.10
N LEU A 483 -8.17 5.26 -28.17
CA LEU A 483 -6.98 4.40 -28.27
C LEU A 483 -7.36 2.92 -28.33
N ILE A 484 -8.25 2.48 -27.43
CA ILE A 484 -8.74 1.10 -27.40
C ILE A 484 -9.51 0.78 -28.70
N HIS A 485 -10.39 1.68 -29.14
CA HIS A 485 -11.16 1.52 -30.37
C HIS A 485 -10.27 1.29 -31.60
N ASN A 486 -9.24 2.12 -31.75
CA ASN A 486 -8.31 2.00 -32.87
C ASN A 486 -7.50 0.69 -32.81
N ARG A 487 -7.03 0.29 -31.65
CA ARG A 487 -6.25 -0.95 -31.47
C ARG A 487 -7.07 -2.22 -31.68
N THR A 488 -8.36 -2.19 -31.39
CA THR A 488 -9.28 -3.33 -31.54
C THR A 488 -10.09 -3.27 -32.83
N HIS A 489 -9.77 -2.35 -33.76
CA HIS A 489 -10.50 -2.14 -34.99
C HIS A 489 -12.01 -2.00 -34.78
N GLY A 490 -12.42 -1.35 -33.70
CA GLY A 490 -13.83 -1.11 -33.35
C GLY A 490 -14.52 -2.25 -32.62
N GLU A 491 -13.79 -3.33 -32.27
CA GLU A 491 -14.38 -4.38 -31.43
C GLU A 491 -14.67 -3.91 -30.03
N ASP A 492 -13.72 -3.19 -29.41
CA ASP A 492 -13.83 -2.55 -28.09
C ASP A 492 -13.69 -1.03 -28.20
N GLY A 493 -13.76 -0.31 -27.09
CA GLY A 493 -13.62 1.14 -27.05
C GLY A 493 -14.83 1.84 -27.67
N ILE A 494 -16.01 1.49 -27.23
CA ILE A 494 -17.27 2.06 -27.74
C ILE A 494 -17.64 3.27 -26.88
N TYR A 495 -17.76 4.42 -27.52
CA TYR A 495 -18.12 5.69 -26.90
C TYR A 495 -19.53 6.11 -27.31
N TYR A 496 -20.48 6.00 -26.40
CA TYR A 496 -21.87 6.43 -26.60
C TYR A 496 -22.05 7.82 -26.00
N THR A 497 -22.35 8.80 -26.86
CA THR A 497 -22.72 10.14 -26.43
C THR A 497 -24.22 10.32 -26.55
N TYR A 498 -24.87 10.75 -25.46
CA TYR A 498 -26.27 11.12 -25.52
C TYR A 498 -26.44 12.43 -26.27
N SER A 499 -27.34 12.46 -27.29
CA SER A 499 -27.82 13.70 -27.91
C SER A 499 -29.30 13.55 -28.22
N GLU A 500 -30.02 14.66 -28.37
CA GLU A 500 -31.44 14.63 -28.81
C GLU A 500 -31.62 13.96 -30.19
N GLU A 501 -30.62 14.04 -31.06
CA GLU A 501 -30.62 13.42 -32.38
C GLU A 501 -30.28 11.91 -32.33
N LYS A 502 -29.50 11.50 -31.35
CA LYS A 502 -29.10 10.09 -31.12
C LYS A 502 -29.27 9.73 -29.64
N PRO A 503 -30.51 9.55 -29.20
CA PRO A 503 -30.78 9.20 -27.82
C PRO A 503 -30.35 7.77 -27.52
N ILE A 504 -29.92 7.50 -26.28
CA ILE A 504 -29.71 6.14 -25.80
C ILE A 504 -31.06 5.48 -25.63
N SER A 505 -31.31 4.39 -26.36
CA SER A 505 -32.55 3.64 -26.27
C SER A 505 -32.29 2.21 -25.80
N PHE A 506 -33.26 1.65 -25.08
CA PHE A 506 -33.17 0.35 -24.49
C PHE A 506 -34.55 -0.35 -24.47
N ASN A 507 -34.54 -1.66 -24.38
CA ASN A 507 -35.76 -2.43 -24.18
C ASN A 507 -35.65 -3.34 -22.94
N PRO A 508 -36.24 -2.96 -21.80
CA PRO A 508 -36.18 -3.74 -20.57
C PRO A 508 -36.90 -5.09 -20.68
N PHE A 509 -37.87 -5.24 -21.61
CA PHE A 509 -38.64 -6.47 -21.84
C PHE A 509 -37.96 -7.42 -22.83
N TRP A 510 -36.76 -7.11 -23.28
CA TRP A 510 -36.02 -7.98 -24.17
C TRP A 510 -35.02 -8.86 -23.38
N THR A 511 -35.02 -10.15 -23.68
CA THR A 511 -34.02 -11.12 -23.26
C THR A 511 -33.75 -12.06 -24.44
N ASP A 512 -32.44 -12.35 -24.72
CA ASP A 512 -32.08 -13.16 -25.91
C ASP A 512 -32.52 -14.63 -25.80
N ASP A 513 -32.72 -15.12 -24.57
CA ASP A 513 -33.20 -16.48 -24.30
C ASP A 513 -34.71 -16.55 -24.00
N GLY A 514 -35.41 -15.42 -23.96
CA GLY A 514 -36.83 -15.33 -23.61
C GLY A 514 -37.15 -15.69 -22.15
N VAL A 515 -36.10 -15.80 -21.28
CA VAL A 515 -36.28 -16.18 -19.86
C VAL A 515 -36.27 -14.95 -18.97
N PHE A 516 -37.32 -14.78 -18.17
CA PHE A 516 -37.44 -13.74 -17.15
C PHE A 516 -37.37 -14.37 -15.76
N ASP A 517 -36.18 -14.34 -15.17
CA ASP A 517 -35.99 -14.78 -13.80
C ASP A 517 -36.56 -13.78 -12.78
N VAL A 518 -36.55 -14.12 -11.49
CA VAL A 518 -37.09 -13.26 -10.42
C VAL A 518 -36.37 -11.91 -10.38
N GLU A 519 -35.07 -11.91 -10.58
CA GLU A 519 -34.26 -10.71 -10.52
C GLU A 519 -34.53 -9.76 -11.71
N LYS A 520 -34.72 -10.32 -12.92
CA LYS A 520 -35.11 -9.52 -14.11
C LYS A 520 -36.49 -8.90 -13.94
N LYS A 521 -37.43 -9.65 -13.37
CA LYS A 521 -38.77 -9.13 -13.06
C LYS A 521 -38.70 -8.00 -12.03
N ASP A 522 -37.89 -8.14 -10.96
CA ASP A 522 -37.71 -7.12 -9.96
C ASP A 522 -37.02 -5.86 -10.52
N SER A 523 -36.09 -6.02 -11.43
CA SER A 523 -35.44 -4.92 -12.13
C SER A 523 -36.43 -4.12 -13.00
N ILE A 524 -37.22 -4.80 -13.83
CA ILE A 524 -38.28 -4.15 -14.62
C ILE A 524 -39.31 -3.44 -13.73
N LYS A 525 -39.74 -4.09 -12.66
CA LYS A 525 -40.63 -3.50 -11.66
C LYS A 525 -40.05 -2.23 -11.05
N THR A 526 -38.79 -2.26 -10.64
CA THR A 526 -38.10 -1.11 -10.05
C THR A 526 -37.99 0.05 -11.04
N LEU A 527 -37.64 -0.25 -12.30
CA LEU A 527 -37.62 0.73 -13.37
C LEU A 527 -39.01 1.39 -13.55
N LEU A 528 -40.08 0.59 -13.67
CA LEU A 528 -41.45 1.10 -13.83
C LEU A 528 -41.92 1.95 -12.65
N MET A 529 -41.52 1.57 -11.42
CA MET A 529 -41.79 2.36 -10.22
C MET A 529 -41.08 3.72 -10.22
N THR A 530 -39.81 3.73 -10.66
CA THR A 530 -39.03 4.97 -10.78
C THR A 530 -39.59 5.91 -11.85
N LEU A 531 -40.15 5.34 -12.91
CA LEU A 531 -40.82 6.12 -13.98
C LEU A 531 -42.16 6.68 -13.50
N TRP A 532 -42.85 5.98 -12.61
CA TRP A 532 -44.19 6.34 -12.13
C TRP A 532 -44.22 7.32 -10.97
N LYS A 533 -43.34 7.11 -9.97
CA LYS A 533 -43.33 7.85 -8.71
C LYS A 533 -42.30 8.98 -8.71
N SER A 534 -42.66 10.13 -8.16
CA SER A 534 -41.75 11.25 -7.96
C SER A 534 -40.87 11.04 -6.69
N GLU A 535 -39.92 11.94 -6.48
CA GLU A 535 -38.98 11.89 -5.33
C GLU A 535 -39.69 11.86 -3.97
N ASP A 536 -40.80 12.56 -3.85
CA ASP A 536 -41.55 12.70 -2.58
C ASP A 536 -42.59 11.59 -2.36
N ASP A 537 -42.87 10.75 -3.36
CA ASP A 537 -43.88 9.72 -3.30
C ASP A 537 -43.39 8.44 -2.62
N LYS A 538 -44.07 8.01 -1.55
CA LYS A 538 -43.79 6.70 -0.94
C LYS A 538 -44.46 5.57 -1.71
N VAL A 539 -43.65 4.59 -2.17
CA VAL A 539 -44.17 3.35 -2.75
C VAL A 539 -44.76 2.47 -1.64
N THR A 540 -46.01 2.11 -1.77
CA THR A 540 -46.67 1.19 -0.84
C THR A 540 -46.38 -0.27 -1.19
N LYS A 541 -46.48 -1.18 -0.23
CA LYS A 541 -46.34 -2.62 -0.46
C LYS A 541 -47.39 -3.14 -1.44
N THR A 542 -48.59 -2.57 -1.42
CA THR A 542 -49.71 -2.94 -2.30
C THR A 542 -49.39 -2.56 -3.72
N GLU A 543 -48.94 -1.33 -4.00
CA GLU A 543 -48.53 -0.88 -5.32
C GLU A 543 -47.41 -1.74 -5.90
N SER A 544 -46.36 -2.04 -5.09
CA SER A 544 -45.25 -2.90 -5.53
C SER A 544 -45.75 -4.34 -5.82
N GLY A 545 -46.65 -4.86 -5.01
CA GLY A 545 -47.24 -6.19 -5.22
C GLY A 545 -48.08 -6.27 -6.50
N GLU A 546 -48.94 -5.27 -6.73
CA GLU A 546 -49.80 -5.22 -7.89
C GLU A 546 -49.04 -5.05 -9.21
N LEU A 547 -48.05 -4.20 -9.24
CA LEU A 547 -47.17 -4.07 -10.41
C LEU A 547 -46.37 -5.35 -10.71
N GLY A 548 -45.96 -6.08 -9.65
CA GLY A 548 -45.31 -7.38 -9.78
C GLY A 548 -46.25 -8.46 -10.36
N SER A 549 -47.51 -8.45 -9.94
CA SER A 549 -48.57 -9.33 -10.46
C SER A 549 -48.90 -9.04 -11.90
N ALA A 550 -49.06 -7.75 -12.26
CA ALA A 550 -49.31 -7.31 -13.62
C ALA A 550 -48.15 -7.72 -14.56
N LEU A 551 -46.94 -7.50 -14.14
CA LEU A 551 -45.75 -7.88 -14.90
C LEU A 551 -45.66 -9.39 -15.09
N SER A 552 -45.96 -10.20 -14.07
CA SER A 552 -45.96 -11.65 -14.20
C SER A 552 -47.03 -12.13 -15.19
N MET A 553 -48.26 -11.61 -15.11
CA MET A 553 -49.33 -11.93 -16.04
C MET A 553 -48.99 -11.54 -17.48
N PHE A 554 -48.38 -10.38 -17.68
CA PHE A 554 -47.93 -9.96 -19.02
C PHE A 554 -46.87 -10.91 -19.60
N LEU A 555 -45.88 -11.29 -18.78
CA LEU A 555 -44.82 -12.21 -19.23
C LEU A 555 -45.37 -13.62 -19.50
N ASP A 556 -46.33 -14.10 -18.74
CA ASP A 556 -46.99 -15.38 -18.98
C ASP A 556 -47.82 -15.32 -20.28
N LYS A 557 -48.49 -14.21 -20.55
CA LYS A 557 -49.17 -13.97 -21.82
C LYS A 557 -48.21 -13.98 -23.01
N MET A 558 -47.08 -13.31 -22.93
CA MET A 558 -46.03 -13.34 -23.93
C MET A 558 -45.48 -14.75 -24.22
N ARG A 559 -45.44 -15.62 -23.20
CA ARG A 559 -45.04 -17.04 -23.41
C ARG A 559 -46.04 -17.81 -24.27
N VAL A 560 -47.33 -17.48 -24.12
CA VAL A 560 -48.43 -18.14 -24.87
C VAL A 560 -48.59 -17.55 -26.27
N ASP A 561 -48.64 -16.22 -26.38
CA ASP A 561 -48.81 -15.51 -27.62
C ASP A 561 -47.50 -14.90 -28.11
N LYS A 562 -46.86 -15.56 -29.05
CA LYS A 562 -45.60 -15.13 -29.65
C LYS A 562 -45.68 -13.94 -30.61
N ASN A 563 -46.91 -13.46 -30.94
CA ASN A 563 -47.08 -12.26 -31.76
C ASN A 563 -46.90 -10.97 -30.98
N ILE A 564 -46.87 -11.05 -29.62
CA ILE A 564 -46.65 -9.87 -28.78
C ILE A 564 -45.17 -9.52 -28.84
N VAL A 565 -44.89 -8.31 -29.35
CA VAL A 565 -43.53 -7.75 -29.31
C VAL A 565 -43.13 -7.41 -27.87
N PRO A 566 -42.05 -7.98 -27.30
CA PRO A 566 -41.64 -7.69 -25.94
C PRO A 566 -41.07 -6.26 -25.86
N CYS A 567 -41.89 -5.30 -25.47
CA CYS A 567 -41.48 -3.91 -25.30
C CYS A 567 -42.42 -3.18 -24.32
N PHE A 568 -42.02 -1.97 -23.88
CA PHE A 568 -42.86 -1.17 -23.00
C PHE A 568 -44.24 -0.85 -23.59
N ASN A 569 -44.34 -0.57 -24.89
CA ASN A 569 -45.64 -0.30 -25.54
C ASN A 569 -46.61 -1.46 -25.33
N SER A 570 -46.17 -2.69 -25.55
CA SER A 570 -47.03 -3.87 -25.36
C SER A 570 -47.43 -4.07 -23.91
N PHE A 571 -46.55 -3.77 -22.96
CA PHE A 571 -46.89 -3.80 -21.54
C PHE A 571 -47.89 -2.70 -21.15
N TYR A 572 -47.69 -1.48 -21.67
CA TYR A 572 -48.62 -0.37 -21.45
C TYR A 572 -50.02 -0.68 -21.97
N GLU A 573 -50.15 -1.25 -23.20
CA GLU A 573 -51.40 -1.69 -23.77
C GLU A 573 -52.06 -2.79 -22.94
N PHE A 574 -51.30 -3.78 -22.48
CA PHE A 574 -51.78 -4.81 -21.57
C PHE A 574 -52.33 -4.22 -20.25
N MET A 575 -51.63 -3.26 -19.66
CA MET A 575 -52.10 -2.57 -18.45
C MET A 575 -53.42 -1.81 -18.70
N ARG A 576 -53.51 -1.13 -19.85
CA ARG A 576 -54.67 -0.33 -20.21
C ARG A 576 -55.89 -1.17 -20.54
N ASP A 577 -55.73 -2.25 -21.30
CA ASP A 577 -56.87 -2.96 -21.93
C ASP A 577 -57.27 -4.21 -21.14
N GLU A 578 -56.31 -4.95 -20.54
CA GLU A 578 -56.56 -6.22 -19.89
C GLU A 578 -56.44 -6.18 -18.37
N TYR A 579 -55.32 -5.70 -17.85
CA TYR A 579 -55.07 -5.70 -16.42
C TYR A 579 -56.06 -4.80 -15.66
N ARG A 580 -56.42 -3.68 -16.24
CA ARG A 580 -57.45 -2.78 -15.70
C ARG A 580 -58.82 -3.48 -15.56
N ALA A 581 -59.19 -4.29 -16.53
CA ALA A 581 -60.47 -5.06 -16.45
C ALA A 581 -60.37 -6.18 -15.42
N GLU A 582 -59.21 -6.85 -15.34
CA GLU A 582 -58.98 -7.94 -14.38
C GLU A 582 -58.99 -7.45 -12.95
N MET A 583 -58.44 -6.29 -12.63
CA MET A 583 -58.48 -5.71 -11.26
C MET A 583 -59.91 -5.54 -10.72
N THR A 584 -60.89 -5.22 -11.58
CA THR A 584 -62.26 -5.03 -11.21
C THR A 584 -63.06 -6.33 -11.09
N GLN A 585 -62.60 -7.41 -11.73
CA GLN A 585 -63.28 -8.72 -11.74
C GLN A 585 -62.80 -9.68 -10.64
N ARG A 586 -61.80 -9.30 -9.86
CA ARG A 586 -61.29 -10.13 -8.79
C ARG A 586 -62.27 -10.30 -7.65
N PRO A 587 -62.25 -11.43 -6.92
CA PRO A 587 -63.14 -11.66 -5.76
C PRO A 587 -62.97 -10.57 -4.65
N ILE A 588 -61.73 -10.02 -4.56
CA ILE A 588 -61.43 -8.85 -3.76
C ILE A 588 -60.96 -7.75 -4.71
N PRO A 589 -61.82 -6.77 -5.02
CA PRO A 589 -61.45 -5.70 -5.98
C PRO A 589 -60.35 -4.86 -5.45
N ILE A 590 -59.41 -4.43 -6.29
CA ILE A 590 -58.39 -3.48 -5.97
C ILE A 590 -58.88 -2.08 -6.24
N TYR A 591 -58.87 -1.26 -5.19
CA TYR A 591 -59.38 0.10 -5.28
C TYR A 591 -58.29 1.09 -5.67
N LYS A 592 -58.72 2.25 -6.17
CA LYS A 592 -57.84 3.35 -6.61
C LYS A 592 -56.86 3.79 -5.51
N GLN A 593 -57.23 3.68 -4.25
CA GLN A 593 -56.37 3.99 -3.09
C GLN A 593 -55.24 2.97 -2.88
N ASP A 594 -55.39 1.74 -3.39
CA ASP A 594 -54.44 0.65 -3.22
C ASP A 594 -53.47 0.57 -4.40
N PHE A 595 -54.00 0.79 -5.65
CA PHE A 595 -53.20 0.91 -6.87
C PHE A 595 -53.93 1.79 -7.90
N ASP A 596 -53.44 3.02 -8.13
CA ASP A 596 -54.02 3.96 -9.05
C ASP A 596 -53.54 3.71 -10.51
N ILE A 597 -54.20 2.78 -11.18
CA ILE A 597 -53.85 2.43 -12.59
C ILE A 597 -54.03 3.60 -13.54
N ASP A 598 -54.99 4.51 -13.28
CA ASP A 598 -55.25 5.68 -14.11
C ASP A 598 -54.10 6.69 -13.99
N ASN A 599 -53.62 6.91 -12.76
CA ASN A 599 -52.42 7.72 -12.51
C ASN A 599 -51.19 7.07 -13.15
N PHE A 600 -51.00 5.73 -12.97
CA PHE A 600 -49.91 4.98 -13.62
C PHE A 600 -49.88 5.16 -15.13
N LEU A 601 -51.02 4.93 -15.81
CA LEU A 601 -51.14 5.08 -17.25
C LEU A 601 -50.93 6.54 -17.71
N THR A 602 -51.45 7.50 -16.97
CA THR A 602 -51.34 8.93 -17.28
C THR A 602 -49.89 9.40 -17.19
N THR A 603 -49.20 9.04 -16.09
CA THR A 603 -47.81 9.40 -15.86
C THR A 603 -46.88 8.75 -16.88
N LEU A 604 -47.09 7.47 -17.18
CA LEU A 604 -46.23 6.73 -18.09
C LEU A 604 -46.57 6.90 -19.58
N ARG A 605 -47.60 7.67 -19.89
CA ARG A 605 -47.98 7.97 -21.31
C ARG A 605 -46.83 8.62 -22.10
N GLN A 606 -45.96 9.37 -21.43
CA GLN A 606 -44.82 10.01 -22.10
C GLN A 606 -43.79 9.03 -22.69
N TYR A 607 -43.75 7.79 -22.19
CA TYR A 607 -42.88 6.70 -22.67
C TYR A 607 -43.58 5.77 -23.66
N TYR A 608 -44.91 5.91 -23.84
CA TYR A 608 -45.71 5.15 -24.77
C TYR A 608 -45.69 5.82 -26.16
N HIS A 609 -45.99 5.05 -27.16
CA HIS A 609 -45.95 5.43 -28.58
C HIS A 609 -46.49 6.85 -28.86
N GLY A 610 -45.65 7.69 -29.52
CA GLY A 610 -45.93 9.11 -29.77
C GLY A 610 -45.77 10.02 -28.55
N GLY A 611 -45.33 9.54 -27.41
CA GLY A 611 -44.94 10.34 -26.25
C GLY A 611 -43.56 10.96 -26.40
N ARG A 612 -43.24 11.92 -25.51
CA ARG A 612 -41.98 12.70 -25.54
C ARG A 612 -40.74 11.79 -25.46
N PHE A 613 -40.83 10.65 -24.72
CA PHE A 613 -39.74 9.73 -24.43
C PHE A 613 -40.04 8.30 -24.93
N ASP A 614 -40.83 8.13 -26.01
CA ASP A 614 -41.18 6.83 -26.55
C ASP A 614 -39.97 6.02 -27.06
N PHE A 615 -38.91 6.70 -27.47
CA PHE A 615 -37.65 6.09 -27.91
C PHE A 615 -36.92 5.36 -26.78
N LEU A 616 -37.17 5.70 -25.50
CA LEU A 616 -36.31 5.32 -24.39
C LEU A 616 -36.42 3.83 -24.03
N LEU A 617 -37.65 3.24 -24.13
CA LEU A 617 -37.96 1.89 -23.62
C LEU A 617 -38.46 0.92 -24.69
N ASN A 618 -38.50 1.33 -25.93
CA ASN A 618 -39.10 0.60 -27.05
C ASN A 618 -38.14 0.27 -28.17
N SER A 619 -36.84 0.16 -27.86
CA SER A 619 -35.83 -0.19 -28.88
C SER A 619 -36.12 -1.55 -29.51
N LYS A 620 -36.00 -1.64 -30.84
CA LYS A 620 -36.09 -2.89 -31.57
C LYS A 620 -34.80 -3.71 -31.50
N GLU A 621 -33.71 -3.05 -31.28
CA GLU A 621 -32.36 -3.64 -31.14
C GLU A 621 -31.74 -3.14 -29.85
N ASN A 622 -31.37 -4.06 -28.98
CA ASN A 622 -30.59 -3.67 -27.79
C ASN A 622 -29.14 -3.43 -28.20
N ILE A 623 -28.51 -2.48 -27.51
CA ILE A 623 -27.08 -2.25 -27.62
C ILE A 623 -26.36 -3.57 -27.27
N ASP A 624 -25.63 -4.16 -28.23
CA ASP A 624 -24.82 -5.35 -27.98
C ASP A 624 -23.63 -4.98 -27.07
N LEU A 625 -23.86 -5.06 -25.78
CA LEU A 625 -22.83 -4.85 -24.77
C LEU A 625 -22.14 -6.15 -24.35
N LEU A 626 -22.69 -7.31 -24.79
CA LEU A 626 -22.23 -8.60 -24.26
C LEU A 626 -20.77 -8.86 -24.62
N ASN A 627 -20.42 -8.64 -25.87
CA ASN A 627 -19.10 -8.92 -26.43
C ASN A 627 -18.11 -7.74 -26.32
N LYS A 628 -18.60 -6.54 -26.04
CA LYS A 628 -17.76 -5.33 -25.94
C LYS A 628 -17.12 -5.21 -24.55
N ARG A 629 -15.79 -5.20 -24.47
CA ARG A 629 -15.08 -5.18 -23.18
C ARG A 629 -14.91 -3.80 -22.59
N PHE A 630 -14.86 -2.75 -23.40
CA PHE A 630 -14.71 -1.36 -22.92
C PHE A 630 -15.78 -0.47 -23.53
N VAL A 631 -16.69 0.03 -22.70
CA VAL A 631 -17.85 0.84 -23.14
C VAL A 631 -17.99 2.05 -22.24
N VAL A 632 -18.10 3.23 -22.84
CA VAL A 632 -18.31 4.51 -22.15
C VAL A 632 -19.66 5.09 -22.60
N PHE A 633 -20.48 5.47 -21.62
CA PHE A 633 -21.69 6.25 -21.81
C PHE A 633 -21.45 7.68 -21.30
N GLU A 634 -21.28 8.61 -22.23
CA GLU A 634 -21.15 10.03 -21.94
C GLU A 634 -22.54 10.67 -21.88
N ILE A 635 -22.92 11.11 -20.70
CA ILE A 635 -24.26 11.63 -20.42
C ILE A 635 -24.25 13.08 -19.87
N ASP A 636 -23.19 13.84 -20.15
CA ASP A 636 -23.04 15.22 -19.68
C ASP A 636 -24.21 16.15 -20.11
N GLN A 637 -24.73 15.96 -21.32
CA GLN A 637 -25.82 16.75 -21.83
C GLN A 637 -27.13 16.63 -21.04
N ILE A 638 -27.34 15.52 -20.35
CA ILE A 638 -28.53 15.27 -19.53
C ILE A 638 -28.26 15.39 -18.03
N LYS A 639 -27.04 15.67 -17.60
CA LYS A 639 -26.65 15.67 -16.16
C LYS A 639 -27.49 16.60 -15.28
N GLU A 640 -27.99 17.72 -15.83
CA GLU A 640 -28.85 18.67 -15.14
C GLU A 640 -30.34 18.35 -15.33
N ASN A 641 -30.69 17.38 -16.17
CA ASN A 641 -32.07 16.96 -16.36
C ASN A 641 -32.49 15.95 -15.28
N ARG A 642 -33.20 16.43 -14.28
CA ARG A 642 -33.63 15.62 -13.13
C ARG A 642 -34.56 14.45 -13.49
N GLU A 643 -35.21 14.48 -14.64
CA GLU A 643 -36.08 13.39 -15.10
C GLU A 643 -35.28 12.33 -15.89
N LEU A 644 -34.48 12.73 -16.88
CA LEU A 644 -33.77 11.82 -17.78
C LEU A 644 -32.54 11.17 -17.17
N PHE A 645 -31.75 11.91 -16.40
CA PHE A 645 -30.49 11.42 -15.86
C PHE A 645 -30.64 10.14 -15.01
N PRO A 646 -31.55 10.06 -14.04
CA PRO A 646 -31.77 8.85 -13.25
C PRO A 646 -32.21 7.66 -14.13
N ILE A 647 -33.11 7.92 -15.08
CA ILE A 647 -33.69 6.86 -15.94
C ILE A 647 -32.63 6.25 -16.86
N VAL A 648 -31.85 7.07 -17.56
CA VAL A 648 -30.76 6.61 -18.43
C VAL A 648 -29.71 5.85 -17.62
N THR A 649 -29.38 6.34 -16.42
CA THR A 649 -28.44 5.66 -15.52
C THR A 649 -28.95 4.27 -15.11
N ILE A 650 -30.24 4.11 -14.74
CA ILE A 650 -30.85 2.80 -14.44
C ILE A 650 -30.78 1.87 -15.64
N ILE A 651 -31.09 2.38 -16.83
CA ILE A 651 -31.06 1.59 -18.08
C ILE A 651 -29.66 1.04 -18.34
N ILE A 652 -28.64 1.87 -18.19
CA ILE A 652 -27.23 1.47 -18.36
C ILE A 652 -26.82 0.43 -17.30
N MET A 653 -27.22 0.63 -16.04
CA MET A 653 -26.96 -0.33 -14.98
C MET A 653 -27.66 -1.67 -15.21
N GLU A 654 -28.89 -1.65 -15.70
CA GLU A 654 -29.62 -2.88 -16.08
C GLU A 654 -28.91 -3.65 -17.19
N ALA A 655 -28.42 -2.95 -18.21
CA ALA A 655 -27.62 -3.55 -19.27
C ALA A 655 -26.34 -4.21 -18.71
N PHE A 656 -25.69 -3.58 -17.73
CA PHE A 656 -24.54 -4.14 -17.05
C PHE A 656 -24.89 -5.40 -16.22
N ILE A 657 -26.01 -5.39 -15.49
CA ILE A 657 -26.48 -6.56 -14.72
C ILE A 657 -26.74 -7.75 -15.66
N ASN A 658 -27.38 -7.52 -16.79
CA ASN A 658 -27.61 -8.55 -17.81
C ASN A 658 -26.28 -9.13 -18.32
N LYS A 659 -25.30 -8.27 -18.61
CA LYS A 659 -23.96 -8.68 -19.00
C LYS A 659 -23.28 -9.53 -17.93
N MET A 660 -23.37 -9.12 -16.65
CA MET A 660 -22.79 -9.87 -15.53
C MET A 660 -23.32 -11.30 -15.43
N ARG A 661 -24.62 -11.47 -15.59
CA ARG A 661 -25.28 -12.80 -15.46
C ARG A 661 -24.85 -13.76 -16.57
N ARG A 662 -24.64 -13.26 -17.77
CA ARG A 662 -24.29 -14.08 -18.94
C ARG A 662 -22.81 -14.45 -18.99
N LEU A 663 -21.93 -13.52 -18.68
CA LEU A 663 -20.47 -13.74 -18.70
C LEU A 663 -19.98 -14.32 -17.36
N LYS A 664 -20.11 -15.63 -17.19
CA LYS A 664 -19.62 -16.32 -15.99
C LYS A 664 -18.10 -16.46 -16.00
N GLY A 665 -17.45 -16.27 -14.86
CA GLY A 665 -15.99 -16.45 -14.71
C GLY A 665 -15.12 -15.32 -15.28
N ILE A 666 -15.71 -14.34 -15.94
CA ILE A 666 -15.01 -13.15 -16.46
C ILE A 666 -15.19 -12.00 -15.47
N ARG A 667 -14.15 -11.20 -15.23
CA ARG A 667 -14.22 -9.99 -14.38
C ARG A 667 -14.98 -8.88 -15.10
N LYS A 668 -15.82 -8.17 -14.38
CA LYS A 668 -16.57 -7.02 -14.89
C LYS A 668 -16.52 -5.88 -13.89
N MET A 669 -16.49 -4.66 -14.39
CA MET A 669 -16.50 -3.44 -13.60
C MET A 669 -17.51 -2.44 -14.17
N ILE A 670 -18.31 -1.85 -13.30
CA ILE A 670 -19.12 -0.67 -13.63
C ILE A 670 -18.60 0.51 -12.82
N ILE A 671 -18.44 1.64 -13.50
CA ILE A 671 -18.02 2.90 -12.87
C ILE A 671 -19.10 3.93 -13.10
N VAL A 672 -19.53 4.58 -12.02
CA VAL A 672 -20.54 5.64 -12.06
C VAL A 672 -19.89 6.92 -11.55
N GLU A 673 -19.65 7.86 -12.44
CA GLU A 673 -19.21 9.21 -12.07
C GLU A 673 -20.40 10.07 -11.63
N GLU A 674 -20.16 10.97 -10.67
CA GLU A 674 -21.17 11.86 -10.08
C GLU A 674 -22.45 11.12 -9.64
N ALA A 675 -22.28 9.95 -9.05
CA ALA A 675 -23.38 9.05 -8.67
C ALA A 675 -24.43 9.71 -7.74
N TRP A 676 -24.06 10.75 -7.02
CA TRP A 676 -24.98 11.49 -6.16
C TRP A 676 -26.14 12.15 -6.94
N LYS A 677 -25.90 12.60 -8.18
CA LYS A 677 -26.97 13.13 -9.06
C LYS A 677 -28.01 12.06 -9.40
N ALA A 678 -27.55 10.83 -9.54
CA ALA A 678 -28.43 9.69 -9.72
C ALA A 678 -29.14 9.27 -8.41
N LEU A 679 -28.59 9.57 -7.24
CA LEU A 679 -29.14 9.22 -5.92
C LEU A 679 -30.17 10.22 -5.38
N SER A 680 -30.58 11.18 -6.16
CA SER A 680 -31.60 12.16 -5.78
C SER A 680 -32.96 11.52 -5.47
N THR A 681 -33.23 10.31 -5.97
CA THR A 681 -34.48 9.56 -5.70
C THR A 681 -34.25 8.34 -4.81
N ALA A 682 -35.19 8.05 -3.90
CA ALA A 682 -35.15 6.90 -3.01
C ALA A 682 -35.11 5.56 -3.80
N ASN A 683 -35.83 5.47 -4.91
CA ASN A 683 -35.89 4.29 -5.76
C ASN A 683 -34.53 4.01 -6.45
N MET A 684 -33.84 5.06 -6.87
CA MET A 684 -32.49 4.94 -7.46
C MET A 684 -31.46 4.47 -6.44
N ALA A 685 -31.54 4.98 -5.23
CA ALA A 685 -30.68 4.53 -4.12
C ALA A 685 -30.87 3.03 -3.82
N GLU A 686 -32.12 2.55 -3.79
CA GLU A 686 -32.42 1.12 -3.66
C GLU A 686 -31.83 0.30 -4.82
N TYR A 687 -31.88 0.81 -6.05
CA TYR A 687 -31.32 0.12 -7.20
C TYR A 687 -29.79 0.05 -7.15
N LEU A 688 -29.11 1.12 -6.76
CA LEU A 688 -27.67 1.11 -6.51
C LEU A 688 -27.28 0.14 -5.40
N LYS A 689 -28.06 0.10 -4.32
CA LYS A 689 -27.87 -0.87 -3.23
C LYS A 689 -28.00 -2.31 -3.74
N TYR A 690 -28.97 -2.57 -4.59
CA TYR A 690 -29.11 -3.85 -5.26
C TYR A 690 -27.90 -4.18 -6.14
N LEU A 691 -27.43 -3.22 -6.96
CA LEU A 691 -26.24 -3.36 -7.79
C LEU A 691 -25.01 -3.73 -6.95
N PHE A 692 -24.70 -2.95 -5.92
CA PHE A 692 -23.53 -3.18 -5.06
C PHE A 692 -23.54 -4.54 -4.36
N LYS A 693 -24.70 -5.04 -3.95
CA LYS A 693 -24.85 -6.37 -3.37
C LYS A 693 -24.77 -7.49 -4.41
N THR A 694 -25.25 -7.24 -5.62
CA THR A 694 -25.37 -8.26 -6.66
C THR A 694 -24.06 -8.49 -7.40
N VAL A 695 -23.29 -7.44 -7.72
CA VAL A 695 -22.03 -7.55 -8.48
C VAL A 695 -21.05 -8.55 -7.88
N ARG A 696 -21.00 -8.67 -6.55
CA ARG A 696 -20.11 -9.60 -5.83
C ARG A 696 -20.35 -11.07 -6.25
N LYS A 697 -21.59 -11.46 -6.49
CA LYS A 697 -21.96 -12.84 -6.84
C LYS A 697 -21.49 -13.25 -8.24
N TYR A 698 -21.24 -12.30 -9.12
CA TYR A 698 -20.95 -12.52 -10.54
C TYR A 698 -19.53 -12.11 -10.95
N PHE A 699 -18.59 -12.11 -10.01
CA PHE A 699 -17.21 -11.67 -10.23
C PHE A 699 -17.18 -10.24 -10.81
N GLY A 700 -18.02 -9.38 -10.24
CA GLY A 700 -18.17 -7.98 -10.63
C GLY A 700 -17.66 -7.02 -9.54
N GLU A 701 -17.42 -5.78 -9.96
CA GLU A 701 -17.00 -4.66 -9.13
C GLU A 701 -17.84 -3.43 -9.48
N ALA A 702 -18.37 -2.76 -8.46
CA ALA A 702 -19.01 -1.47 -8.60
C ALA A 702 -18.13 -0.37 -8.04
N VAL A 703 -17.90 0.67 -8.83
CA VAL A 703 -17.08 1.82 -8.46
C VAL A 703 -17.93 3.08 -8.55
N VAL A 704 -17.94 3.84 -7.49
CA VAL A 704 -18.57 5.17 -7.46
C VAL A 704 -17.48 6.22 -7.30
N VAL A 705 -17.58 7.25 -8.12
CA VAL A 705 -16.63 8.36 -8.15
C VAL A 705 -17.39 9.67 -7.88
N THR A 706 -16.90 10.48 -6.93
CA THR A 706 -17.56 11.75 -6.57
C THR A 706 -16.56 12.86 -6.27
N GLN A 707 -16.99 14.10 -6.45
CA GLN A 707 -16.20 15.30 -6.18
C GLN A 707 -16.62 16.01 -4.89
N GLU A 708 -17.90 15.96 -4.54
CA GLU A 708 -18.47 16.75 -3.47
C GLU A 708 -18.75 15.92 -2.22
N VAL A 709 -18.16 16.35 -1.11
CA VAL A 709 -18.35 15.71 0.19
C VAL A 709 -19.73 16.06 0.78
N ASP A 710 -20.19 17.28 0.55
CA ASP A 710 -21.44 17.78 1.08
C ASP A 710 -22.66 16.99 0.55
N ASP A 711 -22.61 16.49 -0.68
CA ASP A 711 -23.65 15.63 -1.27
C ASP A 711 -23.73 14.27 -0.61
N ILE A 712 -22.59 13.76 -0.14
CA ILE A 712 -22.53 12.48 0.57
C ILE A 712 -23.01 12.64 2.01
N ILE A 713 -22.63 13.74 2.67
CA ILE A 713 -23.00 14.01 4.06
C ILE A 713 -24.52 14.22 4.19
N SER A 714 -25.14 14.90 3.22
CA SER A 714 -26.55 15.27 3.25
C SER A 714 -27.50 14.07 3.00
N SER A 715 -27.03 12.97 2.43
CA SER A 715 -27.85 11.80 2.10
C SER A 715 -27.53 10.59 2.96
N PRO A 716 -28.35 10.24 3.97
CA PRO A 716 -28.21 9.02 4.76
C PRO A 716 -28.20 7.75 3.89
N ILE A 717 -28.94 7.76 2.78
CA ILE A 717 -29.06 6.62 1.84
C ILE A 717 -27.74 6.34 1.15
N VAL A 718 -26.99 7.37 0.77
CA VAL A 718 -25.65 7.24 0.15
C VAL A 718 -24.68 6.55 1.11
N LYS A 719 -24.67 6.99 2.38
CA LYS A 719 -23.82 6.40 3.41
C LYS A 719 -24.08 4.91 3.57
N GLU A 720 -25.32 4.52 3.75
CA GLU A 720 -25.71 3.12 3.96
C GLU A 720 -25.55 2.26 2.71
N THR A 721 -25.74 2.84 1.54
CA THR A 721 -25.78 2.09 0.29
C THR A 721 -24.40 1.94 -0.34
N ILE A 722 -23.62 3.00 -0.44
CA ILE A 722 -22.35 3.01 -1.18
C ILE A 722 -21.20 2.79 -0.22
N ILE A 723 -21.05 3.63 0.81
CA ILE A 723 -19.89 3.62 1.68
C ILE A 723 -19.77 2.30 2.44
N ASN A 724 -20.86 1.80 3.01
CA ASN A 724 -20.87 0.55 3.76
C ASN A 724 -20.72 -0.71 2.87
N ASN A 725 -20.94 -0.61 1.57
CA ASN A 725 -20.74 -1.71 0.62
C ASN A 725 -19.48 -1.54 -0.25
N SER A 726 -18.59 -0.60 0.08
CA SER A 726 -17.31 -0.39 -0.59
C SER A 726 -16.18 -0.58 0.42
N ASP A 727 -15.55 -1.75 0.40
CA ASP A 727 -14.44 -2.06 1.29
C ASP A 727 -13.12 -1.41 0.83
N CYS A 728 -13.01 -1.07 -0.45
CA CYS A 728 -11.91 -0.28 -0.98
C CYS A 728 -12.32 1.19 -1.04
N LYS A 729 -11.63 2.04 -0.29
CA LYS A 729 -11.82 3.49 -0.29
C LYS A 729 -10.58 4.16 -0.86
N ILE A 730 -10.76 5.07 -1.81
CA ILE A 730 -9.68 5.76 -2.51
C ILE A 730 -9.92 7.26 -2.38
N LEU A 731 -9.01 7.95 -1.74
CA LEU A 731 -9.10 9.40 -1.56
C LEU A 731 -7.93 10.10 -2.22
N LEU A 732 -8.24 11.12 -3.00
CA LEU A 732 -7.26 12.04 -3.56
C LEU A 732 -7.10 13.24 -2.61
N ASP A 733 -6.30 14.22 -2.98
CA ASP A 733 -5.96 15.39 -2.17
C ASP A 733 -7.20 16.07 -1.54
N GLN A 734 -7.29 16.03 -0.22
CA GLN A 734 -8.41 16.58 0.56
C GLN A 734 -8.07 17.89 1.28
N ARG A 735 -6.95 18.53 0.98
CA ARG A 735 -6.51 19.77 1.64
C ARG A 735 -7.53 20.91 1.54
N LYS A 736 -8.32 20.96 0.47
CA LYS A 736 -9.45 21.88 0.32
C LYS A 736 -10.48 21.77 1.45
N TYR A 737 -10.63 20.56 2.02
CA TYR A 737 -11.60 20.26 3.07
C TYR A 737 -10.95 20.06 4.46
N MET A 738 -9.71 20.45 4.65
CA MET A 738 -8.95 20.24 5.89
C MET A 738 -9.72 20.70 7.13
N ASN A 739 -10.43 21.83 7.05
CA ASN A 739 -11.22 22.37 8.16
C ASN A 739 -12.49 21.57 8.51
N ARG A 740 -12.97 20.75 7.58
CA ARG A 740 -14.17 19.90 7.75
C ARG A 740 -13.82 18.42 7.68
N PHE A 741 -12.54 18.06 7.72
CA PHE A 741 -12.11 16.69 7.50
C PHE A 741 -12.64 15.73 8.58
N ASP A 742 -12.88 16.21 9.79
CA ASP A 742 -13.47 15.40 10.87
C ASP A 742 -14.84 14.83 10.46
N GLN A 743 -15.65 15.58 9.70
CA GLN A 743 -16.92 15.09 9.16
C GLN A 743 -16.72 13.98 8.11
N ILE A 744 -15.69 14.09 7.28
CA ILE A 744 -15.30 13.05 6.30
C ILE A 744 -14.80 11.82 7.05
N GLN A 745 -14.00 12.01 8.08
CA GLN A 745 -13.46 10.94 8.92
C GLN A 745 -14.60 10.13 9.55
N ASP A 746 -15.57 10.80 10.17
CA ASP A 746 -16.73 10.15 10.80
C ASP A 746 -17.62 9.45 9.76
N LEU A 747 -17.85 10.09 8.63
CA LEU A 747 -18.67 9.56 7.54
C LEU A 747 -18.11 8.26 6.97
N LEU A 748 -16.80 8.26 6.69
CA LEU A 748 -16.10 7.12 6.07
C LEU A 748 -15.61 6.10 7.10
N GLY A 749 -15.71 6.40 8.41
CA GLY A 749 -15.22 5.56 9.49
C GLY A 749 -13.70 5.43 9.49
N LEU A 750 -12.98 6.53 9.26
CA LEU A 750 -11.52 6.54 9.17
C LEU A 750 -10.89 6.67 10.55
N THR A 751 -9.77 6.00 10.74
CA THR A 751 -8.91 6.13 11.92
C THR A 751 -8.07 7.42 11.89
N ASP A 752 -7.48 7.82 13.01
CA ASP A 752 -6.58 8.98 13.05
C ASP A 752 -5.31 8.77 12.21
N LYS A 753 -4.83 7.52 12.11
CA LYS A 753 -3.75 7.14 11.19
C LYS A 753 -4.15 7.41 9.74
N GLU A 754 -5.30 6.93 9.31
CA GLU A 754 -5.80 7.13 7.95
C GLU A 754 -6.03 8.62 7.64
N LYS A 755 -6.55 9.40 8.61
CA LYS A 755 -6.63 10.86 8.53
C LYS A 755 -5.26 11.49 8.28
N SER A 756 -4.24 11.09 9.04
CA SER A 756 -2.87 11.59 8.86
C SER A 756 -2.32 11.28 7.48
N GLN A 757 -2.49 10.05 7.00
CA GLN A 757 -2.10 9.65 5.66
C GLN A 757 -2.78 10.49 4.59
N ILE A 758 -4.10 10.66 4.66
CA ILE A 758 -4.88 11.41 3.66
C ILE A 758 -4.50 12.89 3.64
N LEU A 759 -4.33 13.52 4.81
CA LEU A 759 -3.93 14.92 4.89
C LEU A 759 -2.47 15.17 4.48
N SER A 760 -1.63 14.12 4.44
CA SER A 760 -0.25 14.18 3.95
C SER A 760 -0.10 14.13 2.42
N ILE A 761 -1.20 13.87 1.69
CA ILE A 761 -1.18 13.74 0.21
C ILE A 761 -0.62 15.01 -0.42
N ASN A 762 0.34 14.86 -1.33
CA ASN A 762 1.03 15.91 -2.07
C ASN A 762 1.77 16.96 -1.22
N MET A 763 2.07 16.68 0.06
CA MET A 763 2.81 17.62 0.91
C MET A 763 4.31 17.63 0.64
N ALA A 764 4.88 16.50 0.27
CA ALA A 764 6.33 16.33 0.08
C ALA A 764 6.67 15.76 -1.30
N ASN A 765 5.98 16.23 -2.35
CA ASN A 765 6.25 15.81 -3.72
C ASN A 765 7.69 16.11 -4.13
N ASN A 766 8.32 15.16 -4.80
CA ASN A 766 9.64 15.36 -5.39
C ASN A 766 9.52 16.30 -6.60
N PRO A 767 10.20 17.47 -6.62
CA PRO A 767 10.08 18.43 -7.70
C PRO A 767 10.62 17.94 -9.05
N ASN A 768 11.42 16.88 -9.05
CA ASN A 768 12.00 16.29 -10.26
C ASN A 768 11.11 15.21 -10.90
N ARG A 769 9.94 14.93 -10.29
CA ARG A 769 9.01 13.89 -10.74
C ARG A 769 7.60 14.48 -10.85
N LEU A 770 6.89 14.16 -11.93
CA LEU A 770 5.50 14.59 -12.15
C LEU A 770 4.55 13.49 -11.75
N TYR A 771 3.92 13.63 -10.59
CA TYR A 771 2.92 12.71 -10.08
C TYR A 771 1.92 13.40 -9.14
N LYS A 772 0.80 12.74 -8.93
CA LYS A 772 -0.14 13.02 -7.84
C LYS A 772 -0.20 11.83 -6.91
N GLU A 773 -0.35 12.08 -5.64
CA GLU A 773 -0.51 11.02 -4.66
C GLU A 773 -1.98 10.67 -4.46
N VAL A 774 -2.24 9.42 -4.12
CA VAL A 774 -3.56 8.88 -3.81
C VAL A 774 -3.47 7.97 -2.59
N TRP A 775 -4.43 8.11 -1.68
CA TRP A 775 -4.59 7.22 -0.55
C TRP A 775 -5.53 6.08 -0.91
N ILE A 776 -5.15 4.84 -0.56
CA ILE A 776 -5.94 3.62 -0.76
C ILE A 776 -6.08 2.94 0.59
N GLY A 777 -7.34 2.75 1.04
CA GLY A 777 -7.70 2.02 2.24
C GLY A 777 -8.51 0.78 1.90
N LEU A 778 -8.20 -0.34 2.56
CA LEU A 778 -8.79 -1.66 2.34
C LEU A 778 -9.34 -2.22 3.66
N GLY A 779 -10.65 -2.46 3.71
CA GLY A 779 -11.34 -3.09 4.82
C GLY A 779 -11.20 -2.38 6.18
N GLY A 780 -10.76 -1.11 6.20
CA GLY A 780 -10.52 -0.33 7.42
C GLY A 780 -9.31 -0.81 8.25
N THR A 781 -8.48 -1.70 7.72
CA THR A 781 -7.32 -2.28 8.42
C THR A 781 -6.00 -1.99 7.73
N GLN A 782 -5.98 -1.95 6.41
CA GLN A 782 -4.79 -1.67 5.61
C GLN A 782 -4.98 -0.38 4.84
N SER A 783 -4.01 0.51 4.91
CA SER A 783 -4.05 1.77 4.18
C SER A 783 -2.67 2.34 3.94
N ALA A 784 -2.46 2.95 2.77
CA ALA A 784 -1.23 3.62 2.43
C ALA A 784 -1.45 4.70 1.36
N VAL A 785 -0.45 5.57 1.18
CA VAL A 785 -0.43 6.61 0.16
C VAL A 785 0.57 6.23 -0.93
N TYR A 786 0.11 6.19 -2.17
CA TYR A 786 0.91 5.85 -3.34
C TYR A 786 1.00 7.02 -4.30
N ALA A 787 2.03 7.06 -5.11
CA ALA A 787 2.16 8.02 -6.20
C ALA A 787 1.60 7.44 -7.51
N THR A 788 0.81 8.23 -8.24
CA THR A 788 0.35 7.96 -9.60
C THR A 788 1.30 8.66 -10.56
N GLU A 789 2.48 8.08 -10.75
CA GLU A 789 3.45 8.52 -11.75
C GLU A 789 3.30 7.66 -12.99
N VAL A 790 3.28 8.28 -14.16
CA VAL A 790 3.05 7.64 -15.44
C VAL A 790 4.04 8.13 -16.49
N SER A 791 4.16 7.40 -17.59
CA SER A 791 4.92 7.84 -18.76
C SER A 791 4.27 9.03 -19.46
N LYS A 792 5.01 9.74 -20.33
CA LYS A 792 4.43 10.82 -21.15
C LYS A 792 3.30 10.32 -22.03
N GLU A 793 3.42 9.14 -22.60
CA GLU A 793 2.39 8.53 -23.45
C GLU A 793 1.12 8.21 -22.67
N GLU A 794 1.23 7.69 -21.46
CA GLU A 794 0.07 7.50 -20.56
C GLU A 794 -0.55 8.84 -20.19
N TYR A 795 0.27 9.86 -19.90
CA TYR A 795 -0.22 11.19 -19.57
C TYR A 795 -1.09 11.76 -20.67
N TYR A 796 -0.63 11.76 -21.94
CA TYR A 796 -1.40 12.26 -23.05
C TYR A 796 -2.62 11.40 -23.40
N CYS A 797 -2.63 10.14 -22.99
CA CYS A 797 -3.80 9.29 -23.11
C CYS A 797 -4.89 9.63 -22.08
N TYR A 798 -4.49 10.06 -20.86
CA TYR A 798 -5.39 10.30 -19.72
C TYR A 798 -5.72 11.77 -19.48
N THR A 799 -5.01 12.71 -20.11
CA THR A 799 -5.19 14.14 -19.85
C THR A 799 -6.63 14.59 -20.12
N THR A 800 -7.16 15.35 -19.18
CA THR A 800 -8.47 16.02 -19.29
C THR A 800 -8.32 17.52 -19.49
N GLU A 801 -7.08 18.01 -19.61
CA GLU A 801 -6.80 19.40 -19.91
C GLU A 801 -7.18 19.66 -21.37
N GLU A 802 -8.03 20.66 -21.59
CA GLU A 802 -8.71 20.87 -22.88
C GLU A 802 -7.72 21.14 -24.03
N SER A 803 -6.71 21.97 -23.81
CA SER A 803 -5.72 22.30 -24.85
C SER A 803 -4.85 21.10 -25.24
N GLU A 804 -4.45 20.29 -24.29
CA GLU A 804 -3.67 19.07 -24.53
C GLU A 804 -4.52 18.00 -25.20
N LYS A 805 -5.76 17.82 -24.76
CA LYS A 805 -6.71 16.88 -25.36
C LYS A 805 -6.98 17.23 -26.82
N ILE A 806 -7.25 18.50 -27.12
CA ILE A 806 -7.45 18.98 -28.51
C ILE A 806 -6.18 18.71 -29.33
N ARG A 807 -5.00 18.98 -28.79
CA ARG A 807 -3.72 18.72 -29.47
C ARG A 807 -3.59 17.24 -29.87
N VAL A 808 -3.96 16.30 -28.98
CA VAL A 808 -3.94 14.85 -29.29
C VAL A 808 -4.96 14.52 -30.38
N LEU A 809 -6.19 15.01 -30.30
CA LEU A 809 -7.26 14.78 -31.29
C LEU A 809 -6.89 15.34 -32.66
N ASP A 810 -6.38 16.57 -32.73
CA ASP A 810 -5.94 17.21 -33.97
C ASP A 810 -4.77 16.45 -34.63
N MET A 811 -3.83 15.97 -33.81
CA MET A 811 -2.71 15.16 -34.30
C MET A 811 -3.22 13.81 -34.82
N ALA A 812 -4.13 13.16 -34.11
CA ALA A 812 -4.74 11.91 -34.55
C ALA A 812 -5.49 12.10 -35.88
N ALA A 813 -6.27 13.18 -36.04
CA ALA A 813 -6.96 13.52 -37.29
C ALA A 813 -5.98 13.69 -38.46
N LYS A 814 -4.83 14.36 -38.25
CA LYS A 814 -3.77 14.51 -39.25
C LYS A 814 -3.09 13.19 -39.64
N LEU A 815 -3.12 12.19 -38.75
CA LEU A 815 -2.56 10.86 -38.95
C LEU A 815 -3.61 9.81 -39.35
N GLY A 816 -4.74 10.24 -39.91
CA GLY A 816 -5.79 9.35 -40.39
C GLY A 816 -6.62 8.69 -39.28
N GLY A 817 -6.68 9.30 -38.10
CA GLY A 817 -7.41 8.81 -36.92
C GLY A 817 -6.59 7.90 -36.01
N ASP A 818 -5.30 7.70 -36.25
CA ASP A 818 -4.44 6.88 -35.43
C ASP A 818 -4.02 7.61 -34.13
N THR A 819 -4.73 7.31 -33.05
CA THR A 819 -4.49 7.90 -31.72
C THR A 819 -3.14 7.45 -31.13
N GLU A 820 -2.71 6.20 -31.36
CA GLU A 820 -1.43 5.69 -30.86
C GLU A 820 -0.25 6.43 -31.50
N ALA A 821 -0.27 6.61 -32.82
CA ALA A 821 0.75 7.36 -33.54
C ALA A 821 0.78 8.84 -33.12
N ALA A 822 -0.38 9.43 -32.85
CA ALA A 822 -0.50 10.81 -32.36
C ALA A 822 0.15 10.98 -31.00
N ILE A 823 -0.19 10.12 -30.03
CA ILE A 823 0.37 10.14 -28.67
C ILE A 823 1.88 9.96 -28.73
N LYS A 824 2.39 8.97 -29.49
CA LYS A 824 3.85 8.74 -29.65
C LYS A 824 4.58 9.98 -30.16
N ARG A 825 4.00 10.66 -31.14
CA ARG A 825 4.60 11.85 -31.73
C ARG A 825 4.66 13.01 -30.74
N ILE A 826 3.56 13.27 -30.03
CA ILE A 826 3.48 14.36 -29.05
C ILE A 826 4.38 14.08 -27.83
N ALA A 827 4.48 12.83 -27.38
CA ALA A 827 5.32 12.45 -26.24
C ALA A 827 6.82 12.60 -26.54
N ASN A 828 7.23 12.52 -27.82
CA ASN A 828 8.61 12.68 -28.27
C ASN A 828 8.98 14.13 -28.66
N GLU A 829 8.00 15.03 -28.80
CA GLU A 829 8.19 16.48 -28.92
C GLU A 829 8.55 17.11 -27.56
#